data_581d1c927697991fa191704a2bac9c17
#
_entry.id   581d1c927697991fa191704a2bac9c17
#
_cell.length_a   1.000
_cell.length_b   1.000
_cell.length_c   1.000
_cell.angle_alpha   90.00
_cell.angle_beta   90.00
_cell.angle_gamma   90.00
#
_symmetry.space_group_name_H-M   'P 1'
#
loop_
_entity.id
_entity.type
_entity.pdbx_description
1 polymer ?
#
loop_
_entity_poly.entity_id
_entity_poly.type
_entity_poly.pdbx_seq_one_letter_code
_entity_poly.pdbx_strand_id
1 'polypeptide(L)'
;MLNPQRLDRLVTGVGVSRRAFVTTTVGGAVGLALFPGLAAAQQPNAKPGSKPTEQPVAFVSIDKDGTTTILCNRMDMGQGVETGLAMILAEELDADWSKVRTGFGDQKPAYVDPAMGIHLTGGSNSIKNSYQQYRELGARTRAMLVAAAAQSWGVPAASVTAEKGVLSALIGDARRTAGYGEFFDAAMKLPVPGAVTLKDPKNFKLIGKPTTLTVSQPKSTGAQAYGMDVQLPGMAVAVIQRPPVFNGKVAKLDAAEALKVKGVKAVLPVTLDRGGQGVAVVASGYWAAKKGRDALKVDWDLANTPKPDTAALTKQYLALAKTPGTPAPKPELQADVSAWNKAPKKIVADFVFPYLNHAQMEPLACTVDLKADRCDFYFASQMPGVDAMNLAKAVGMKPEQVQINVQMAGGGFGRRATPATEWPREAAAVAVALAQAGKPMPVKVIWSREDDVKAGYYRPMTVHRAEIGFDAAGKIAGWQHRIVSQSILKGSPFEGFGIQKGVDGTATEGMREPYEIPMNLSVHHPDVNVPVLWWRSVGSTHTAYVMETLVDEVAFATKQDPVAYRLKLMEGNGKAERHRAALQAAVDKSGYGKRKLKAGQAWGVAMHESFESVVAYVVVASMKGKGKDRQPVLHEVHAGVHCNLCVNPRAVETQVQGAAIMALATTMPTHRITFKDGAVEQNNFYDMAMPRMPDAPKVMTVSVVPSSDPPKGMGEPGLPPLAPALANAVARLTGQRQRELPFRFA
;
A
#
# COMPACT_ATOMS: atom_id res chain seq x y z
N MET A 1 -5.16 -16.54 -31.90
CA MET A 1 -5.17 -15.11 -32.31
C MET A 1 -6.60 -14.64 -32.27
N LEU A 2 -6.99 -13.89 -31.25
CA LEU A 2 -8.34 -13.29 -31.15
C LEU A 2 -8.25 -11.88 -31.73
N ASN A 3 -9.11 -11.62 -32.73
CA ASN A 3 -9.19 -10.41 -33.50
C ASN A 3 -9.53 -9.20 -32.61
N PRO A 4 -8.79 -8.09 -32.64
CA PRO A 4 -9.04 -6.87 -31.86
C PRO A 4 -10.44 -6.27 -32.03
N GLN A 5 -11.08 -6.48 -33.16
CA GLN A 5 -12.44 -6.00 -33.44
C GLN A 5 -13.56 -6.71 -32.63
N ARG A 6 -13.27 -7.80 -31.91
CA ARG A 6 -14.25 -8.45 -31.02
C ARG A 6 -14.27 -7.84 -29.60
N LEU A 7 -13.21 -7.14 -29.19
CA LEU A 7 -13.20 -6.45 -27.89
C LEU A 7 -14.07 -5.17 -27.91
N ASP A 8 -14.12 -4.46 -29.02
CA ASP A 8 -14.95 -3.24 -29.15
C ASP A 8 -16.48 -3.53 -29.06
N ARG A 9 -16.91 -4.71 -29.46
CA ARG A 9 -18.35 -5.07 -29.39
C ARG A 9 -18.82 -5.48 -27.98
N LEU A 10 -17.93 -5.81 -27.10
CA LEU A 10 -18.26 -6.13 -25.70
C LEU A 10 -18.38 -4.87 -24.81
N VAL A 11 -17.78 -3.76 -25.23
CA VAL A 11 -17.81 -2.49 -24.50
C VAL A 11 -18.99 -1.60 -24.93
N THR A 12 -19.51 -1.77 -26.13
CA THR A 12 -20.57 -0.93 -26.68
C THR A 12 -22.03 -1.48 -26.49
N GLY A 13 -22.18 -2.63 -25.81
CA GLY A 13 -23.48 -3.29 -25.60
C GLY A 13 -24.33 -2.78 -24.43
N VAL A 14 -23.82 -1.83 -23.60
CA VAL A 14 -24.59 -1.26 -22.49
C VAL A 14 -24.77 0.24 -22.75
N GLY A 15 -25.93 0.59 -23.26
CA GLY A 15 -26.34 1.97 -23.60
C GLY A 15 -26.53 2.87 -22.38
N VAL A 16 -25.46 3.19 -21.67
CA VAL A 16 -25.46 4.20 -20.59
C VAL A 16 -24.74 5.44 -21.12
N SER A 17 -25.47 6.55 -21.24
CA SER A 17 -24.89 7.81 -21.70
C SER A 17 -23.80 8.33 -20.76
N ARG A 18 -22.76 8.95 -21.31
CA ARG A 18 -21.66 9.58 -20.53
C ARG A 18 -22.13 10.54 -19.42
N ARG A 19 -23.34 11.11 -19.54
CA ARG A 19 -23.93 12.00 -18.51
C ARG A 19 -24.53 11.24 -17.32
N ALA A 20 -25.10 10.04 -17.52
CA ALA A 20 -25.62 9.22 -16.43
C ALA A 20 -24.49 8.65 -15.54
N PHE A 21 -23.28 8.46 -16.11
CA PHE A 21 -22.12 7.97 -15.40
C PHE A 21 -21.52 9.01 -14.41
N VAL A 22 -21.66 10.29 -14.71
CA VAL A 22 -21.07 11.38 -13.90
C VAL A 22 -21.96 11.81 -12.72
N THR A 23 -23.27 11.54 -12.77
CA THR A 23 -24.23 11.97 -11.73
C THR A 23 -24.53 10.93 -10.65
N THR A 24 -23.99 9.71 -10.76
CA THR A 24 -24.24 8.63 -9.78
C THR A 24 -22.99 8.32 -8.91
N THR A 25 -21.98 9.16 -8.91
CA THR A 25 -20.74 8.97 -8.16
C THR A 25 -20.82 9.53 -6.75
N VAL A 26 -21.78 9.04 -5.97
CA VAL A 26 -21.66 9.10 -4.51
C VAL A 26 -22.03 7.71 -3.99
N GLY A 27 -21.01 6.92 -3.67
CA GLY A 27 -21.14 5.69 -2.88
C GLY A 27 -21.58 4.42 -3.62
N GLY A 28 -20.66 3.51 -3.87
CA GLY A 28 -20.97 2.08 -3.93
C GLY A 28 -21.35 1.43 -5.27
N ALA A 29 -21.77 2.17 -6.29
CA ALA A 29 -22.28 1.56 -7.53
C ALA A 29 -21.22 1.26 -8.61
N VAL A 30 -20.04 1.84 -8.52
CA VAL A 30 -19.02 1.76 -9.58
C VAL A 30 -18.29 0.41 -9.60
N GLY A 31 -18.09 -0.22 -8.44
CA GLY A 31 -17.45 -1.54 -8.36
C GLY A 31 -18.24 -2.67 -9.04
N LEU A 32 -19.56 -2.62 -8.96
CA LEU A 32 -20.47 -3.61 -9.56
C LEU A 32 -20.53 -3.51 -11.08
N ALA A 33 -20.39 -2.30 -11.64
CA ALA A 33 -20.44 -2.08 -13.09
C ALA A 33 -19.15 -2.54 -13.81
N LEU A 34 -18.00 -2.53 -13.10
CA LEU A 34 -16.72 -2.96 -13.65
C LEU A 34 -16.51 -4.49 -13.58
N PHE A 35 -17.24 -5.19 -12.70
CA PHE A 35 -17.09 -6.62 -12.46
C PHE A 35 -18.45 -7.31 -12.31
N PRO A 36 -19.26 -7.43 -13.38
CA PRO A 36 -20.60 -8.03 -13.30
C PRO A 36 -20.61 -9.48 -12.81
N GLY A 37 -19.50 -10.23 -12.95
CA GLY A 37 -19.37 -11.60 -12.44
C GLY A 37 -19.22 -11.72 -10.92
N LEU A 38 -18.78 -10.65 -10.23
CA LEU A 38 -18.68 -10.66 -8.75
C LEU A 38 -20.06 -10.48 -8.07
N ALA A 39 -21.03 -9.91 -8.76
CA ALA A 39 -22.39 -9.71 -8.22
C ALA A 39 -23.23 -11.00 -8.19
N ALA A 40 -22.87 -12.03 -8.95
CA ALA A 40 -23.69 -13.24 -9.14
C ALA A 40 -23.38 -14.37 -8.12
N ALA A 41 -22.28 -14.28 -7.35
CA ALA A 41 -21.96 -15.29 -6.33
C ALA A 41 -22.66 -14.98 -5.01
N GLN A 42 -23.98 -15.06 -4.97
CA GLN A 42 -24.73 -15.07 -3.70
C GLN A 42 -24.32 -16.30 -2.90
N GLN A 43 -23.91 -16.10 -1.65
CA GLN A 43 -23.72 -17.22 -0.73
C GLN A 43 -25.04 -17.98 -0.57
N PRO A 44 -25.05 -19.33 -0.63
CA PRO A 44 -26.28 -20.13 -0.53
C PRO A 44 -27.08 -19.90 0.76
N ASN A 45 -26.49 -19.29 1.78
CA ASN A 45 -27.06 -19.07 3.09
C ASN A 45 -27.27 -17.58 3.45
N ALA A 46 -27.19 -16.65 2.51
CA ALA A 46 -27.51 -15.25 2.78
C ALA A 46 -28.98 -15.10 3.17
N LYS A 47 -29.26 -14.62 4.37
CA LYS A 47 -30.64 -14.40 4.83
C LYS A 47 -31.23 -13.19 4.11
N PRO A 48 -32.57 -13.23 3.78
CA PRO A 48 -33.24 -12.12 3.13
C PRO A 48 -33.04 -10.80 3.91
N GLY A 49 -32.64 -9.74 3.22
CA GLY A 49 -32.57 -8.38 3.75
C GLY A 49 -31.19 -7.89 4.21
N SER A 50 -30.14 -8.75 4.26
CA SER A 50 -28.77 -8.29 4.56
C SER A 50 -27.80 -8.59 3.42
N LYS A 51 -26.83 -7.69 3.23
CA LYS A 51 -25.76 -7.87 2.25
C LYS A 51 -24.78 -8.96 2.71
N PRO A 52 -24.13 -9.71 1.79
CA PRO A 52 -23.12 -10.71 2.16
C PRO A 52 -22.04 -10.18 3.11
N THR A 53 -21.60 -8.94 2.92
CA THR A 53 -20.61 -8.24 3.76
C THR A 53 -21.11 -7.89 5.18
N GLU A 54 -22.39 -8.14 5.48
CA GLU A 54 -23.03 -7.84 6.76
C GLU A 54 -23.44 -9.09 7.53
N GLN A 55 -23.08 -10.29 7.02
CA GLN A 55 -23.40 -11.57 7.65
C GLN A 55 -22.37 -11.91 8.74
N PRO A 56 -22.73 -11.90 10.04
CA PRO A 56 -21.78 -12.20 11.12
C PRO A 56 -21.06 -13.54 10.94
N VAL A 57 -21.77 -14.58 10.54
CA VAL A 57 -21.22 -15.94 10.37
C VAL A 57 -20.06 -16.02 9.35
N ALA A 58 -19.92 -15.05 8.44
CA ALA A 58 -18.79 -14.97 7.53
C ALA A 58 -17.52 -14.42 8.20
N PHE A 59 -17.67 -13.69 9.31
CA PHE A 59 -16.59 -12.96 9.96
C PHE A 59 -16.24 -13.45 11.36
N VAL A 60 -17.18 -14.11 12.04
CA VAL A 60 -17.03 -14.49 13.45
C VAL A 60 -17.40 -15.95 13.63
N SER A 61 -16.57 -16.67 14.35
CA SER A 61 -16.92 -17.94 14.98
C SER A 61 -16.54 -17.92 16.46
N ILE A 62 -17.34 -18.60 17.30
CA ILE A 62 -17.08 -18.66 18.75
C ILE A 62 -17.16 -20.12 19.16
N ASP A 63 -16.06 -20.66 19.64
CA ASP A 63 -15.96 -22.03 20.12
C ASP A 63 -16.64 -22.18 21.52
N LYS A 64 -16.91 -23.41 21.93
CA LYS A 64 -17.57 -23.68 23.21
C LYS A 64 -16.81 -23.15 24.43
N ASP A 65 -15.48 -23.05 24.35
CA ASP A 65 -14.62 -22.51 25.42
C ASP A 65 -14.58 -20.96 25.41
N GLY A 66 -15.32 -20.30 24.50
CA GLY A 66 -15.38 -18.86 24.32
C GLY A 66 -14.27 -18.28 23.44
N THR A 67 -13.38 -19.11 22.85
CA THR A 67 -12.41 -18.65 21.85
C THR A 67 -13.16 -18.03 20.67
N THR A 68 -12.89 -16.76 20.40
CA THR A 68 -13.56 -15.97 19.36
C THR A 68 -12.60 -15.76 18.20
N THR A 69 -12.86 -16.38 17.05
CA THR A 69 -12.08 -16.19 15.82
C THR A 69 -12.74 -15.13 14.96
N ILE A 70 -11.98 -14.10 14.60
CA ILE A 70 -12.41 -12.99 13.74
C ILE A 70 -11.65 -13.04 12.42
N LEU A 71 -12.38 -13.16 11.31
CA LEU A 71 -11.83 -13.16 9.98
C LEU A 71 -11.77 -11.74 9.43
N CYS A 72 -10.59 -11.37 8.97
CA CYS A 72 -10.31 -10.05 8.40
C CYS A 72 -10.47 -10.05 6.88
N ASN A 73 -11.15 -9.05 6.35
CA ASN A 73 -11.30 -8.85 4.91
C ASN A 73 -10.12 -8.11 4.27
N ARG A 74 -9.02 -8.00 4.99
CA ARG A 74 -7.77 -7.33 4.58
C ARG A 74 -6.57 -8.18 4.91
N MET A 75 -5.65 -8.30 3.97
CA MET A 75 -4.39 -8.99 4.17
C MET A 75 -3.47 -8.20 5.13
N ASP A 76 -2.82 -8.88 6.05
CA ASP A 76 -1.74 -8.29 6.85
C ASP A 76 -0.38 -8.52 6.14
N MET A 77 0.38 -7.44 5.96
CA MET A 77 1.73 -7.41 5.41
C MET A 77 2.71 -6.67 6.33
N GLY A 78 2.36 -6.63 7.64
CA GLY A 78 3.12 -5.95 8.67
C GLY A 78 2.49 -4.64 9.16
N GLN A 79 1.36 -4.19 8.57
CA GLN A 79 0.70 -2.94 8.97
C GLN A 79 -0.23 -3.10 10.18
N GLY A 80 -0.47 -4.35 10.65
CA GLY A 80 -1.26 -4.60 11.87
C GLY A 80 -2.77 -4.49 11.69
N VAL A 81 -3.27 -4.59 10.46
CA VAL A 81 -4.70 -4.46 10.15
C VAL A 81 -5.53 -5.57 10.80
N GLU A 82 -4.97 -6.76 10.87
CA GLU A 82 -5.62 -7.94 11.47
C GLU A 82 -6.01 -7.67 12.94
N THR A 83 -5.08 -7.11 13.71
CA THR A 83 -5.36 -6.67 15.07
C THR A 83 -6.37 -5.52 15.13
N GLY A 84 -6.21 -4.52 14.26
CA GLY A 84 -7.05 -3.33 14.25
C GLY A 84 -8.51 -3.65 13.95
N LEU A 85 -8.79 -4.48 12.94
CA LEU A 85 -10.15 -4.90 12.58
C LEU A 85 -10.76 -5.79 13.67
N ALA A 86 -9.97 -6.70 14.24
CA ALA A 86 -10.43 -7.52 15.34
C ALA A 86 -10.78 -6.69 16.58
N MET A 87 -10.01 -5.65 16.91
CA MET A 87 -10.33 -4.72 18.01
C MET A 87 -11.68 -4.04 17.81
N ILE A 88 -11.97 -3.59 16.58
CA ILE A 88 -13.23 -2.90 16.26
C ILE A 88 -14.43 -3.84 16.49
N LEU A 89 -14.35 -5.05 15.98
CA LEU A 89 -15.43 -6.04 16.13
C LEU A 89 -15.56 -6.49 17.58
N ALA A 90 -14.47 -6.83 18.24
CA ALA A 90 -14.44 -7.29 19.63
C ALA A 90 -14.96 -6.23 20.61
N GLU A 91 -14.72 -4.93 20.35
CA GLU A 91 -15.28 -3.83 21.12
C GLU A 91 -16.81 -3.88 21.14
N GLU A 92 -17.43 -3.94 19.96
CA GLU A 92 -18.89 -3.96 19.84
C GLU A 92 -19.52 -5.28 20.27
N LEU A 93 -18.79 -6.38 20.12
CA LEU A 93 -19.21 -7.70 20.56
C LEU A 93 -19.14 -7.86 22.09
N ASP A 94 -18.40 -7.03 22.82
CA ASP A 94 -18.02 -7.25 24.22
C ASP A 94 -17.28 -8.59 24.42
N ALA A 95 -16.40 -8.96 23.48
CA ALA A 95 -15.64 -10.20 23.55
C ALA A 95 -14.54 -10.12 24.63
N ASP A 96 -14.14 -11.27 25.16
CA ASP A 96 -12.92 -11.39 25.94
C ASP A 96 -11.71 -11.31 25.02
N TRP A 97 -11.02 -10.16 25.01
CA TRP A 97 -9.87 -9.94 24.14
C TRP A 97 -8.76 -10.97 24.30
N SER A 98 -8.60 -11.55 25.48
CA SER A 98 -7.59 -12.58 25.75
C SER A 98 -7.87 -13.90 25.00
N LYS A 99 -9.11 -14.12 24.57
CA LYS A 99 -9.56 -15.28 23.82
C LYS A 99 -9.80 -14.99 22.34
N VAL A 100 -9.47 -13.77 21.85
CA VAL A 100 -9.61 -13.43 20.44
C VAL A 100 -8.46 -14.00 19.62
N ARG A 101 -8.82 -14.64 18.51
CA ARG A 101 -7.92 -15.08 17.44
C ARG A 101 -8.31 -14.40 16.14
N THR A 102 -7.37 -14.31 15.22
CA THR A 102 -7.56 -13.63 13.94
C THR A 102 -7.15 -14.54 12.79
N GLY A 103 -7.70 -14.26 11.60
CA GLY A 103 -7.36 -14.92 10.36
C GLY A 103 -7.80 -14.08 9.17
N PHE A 104 -7.44 -14.52 7.96
CA PHE A 104 -7.88 -13.86 6.73
C PHE A 104 -9.11 -14.53 6.16
N GLY A 105 -10.01 -13.71 5.64
CA GLY A 105 -11.05 -14.16 4.73
C GLY A 105 -10.48 -14.45 3.36
N ASP A 106 -10.87 -15.58 2.78
CA ASP A 106 -10.51 -15.96 1.42
C ASP A 106 -11.10 -15.01 0.37
N GLN A 107 -10.84 -15.28 -0.90
CA GLN A 107 -11.47 -14.58 -2.01
C GLN A 107 -12.97 -14.96 -2.10
N LYS A 108 -13.83 -14.32 -1.30
CA LYS A 108 -15.28 -14.48 -1.27
C LYS A 108 -16.00 -13.14 -1.29
N PRO A 109 -17.25 -13.05 -1.80
CA PRO A 109 -18.02 -11.80 -1.85
C PRO A 109 -18.19 -11.11 -0.48
N ALA A 110 -18.21 -11.86 0.62
CA ALA A 110 -18.32 -11.31 1.97
C ALA A 110 -17.16 -10.36 2.34
N TYR A 111 -15.96 -10.58 1.77
CA TYR A 111 -14.74 -9.88 2.15
C TYR A 111 -14.35 -8.73 1.22
N VAL A 112 -15.20 -8.33 0.28
CA VAL A 112 -14.97 -7.14 -0.54
C VAL A 112 -14.91 -5.88 0.32
N ASP A 113 -14.12 -4.90 -0.13
CA ASP A 113 -14.11 -3.56 0.47
C ASP A 113 -15.50 -2.94 0.35
N PRO A 114 -16.17 -2.56 1.45
CA PRO A 114 -17.55 -2.08 1.40
C PRO A 114 -17.72 -0.76 0.65
N ALA A 115 -16.66 0.05 0.54
CA ALA A 115 -16.68 1.31 -0.20
C ALA A 115 -16.29 1.15 -1.67
N MET A 116 -15.41 0.17 -2.00
CA MET A 116 -14.87 0.00 -3.34
C MET A 116 -15.54 -1.15 -4.12
N GLY A 117 -16.24 -2.07 -3.44
CA GLY A 117 -16.89 -3.23 -4.07
C GLY A 117 -15.92 -4.29 -4.63
N ILE A 118 -14.64 -4.22 -4.29
CA ILE A 118 -13.61 -5.18 -4.69
C ILE A 118 -12.85 -5.69 -3.46
N HIS A 119 -12.27 -6.88 -3.53
CA HIS A 119 -11.42 -7.41 -2.46
C HIS A 119 -10.01 -6.84 -2.64
N LEU A 120 -9.68 -5.80 -1.85
CA LEU A 120 -8.45 -5.01 -1.96
C LEU A 120 -7.87 -4.67 -0.58
N THR A 121 -6.56 -4.77 -0.45
CA THR A 121 -5.78 -4.23 0.66
C THR A 121 -4.80 -3.20 0.10
N GLY A 122 -5.09 -1.91 0.24
CA GLY A 122 -4.25 -0.83 -0.30
C GLY A 122 -4.87 0.54 -0.05
N GLY A 123 -4.16 1.62 -0.45
CA GLY A 123 -4.61 2.99 -0.30
C GLY A 123 -4.89 3.42 1.14
N SER A 124 -4.24 2.76 2.11
CA SER A 124 -4.47 2.97 3.55
C SER A 124 -5.95 2.85 3.98
N ASN A 125 -6.79 2.18 3.19
CA ASN A 125 -8.25 2.14 3.36
C ASN A 125 -8.73 1.07 4.34
N SER A 126 -7.89 0.14 4.76
CA SER A 126 -8.31 -1.07 5.48
C SER A 126 -9.14 -0.79 6.73
N ILE A 127 -8.65 0.03 7.65
CA ILE A 127 -9.41 0.44 8.84
C ILE A 127 -10.54 1.40 8.46
N LYS A 128 -10.23 2.45 7.69
CA LYS A 128 -11.17 3.50 7.31
C LYS A 128 -12.45 2.94 6.67
N ASN A 129 -12.32 2.12 5.62
CA ASN A 129 -13.47 1.62 4.87
C ASN A 129 -14.22 0.49 5.61
N SER A 130 -13.53 -0.26 6.49
CA SER A 130 -14.14 -1.37 7.21
C SER A 130 -14.59 -1.01 8.63
N TYR A 131 -14.32 0.20 9.12
CA TYR A 131 -14.63 0.62 10.50
C TYR A 131 -16.09 0.42 10.85
N GLN A 132 -16.98 1.00 10.05
CA GLN A 132 -18.44 0.88 10.28
C GLN A 132 -18.91 -0.57 10.14
N GLN A 133 -18.43 -1.29 9.13
CA GLN A 133 -18.78 -2.68 8.88
C GLN A 133 -18.44 -3.58 10.09
N TYR A 134 -17.21 -3.48 10.61
CA TYR A 134 -16.78 -4.32 11.74
C TYR A 134 -17.46 -3.96 13.05
N ARG A 135 -17.80 -2.67 13.25
CA ARG A 135 -18.65 -2.27 14.37
C ARG A 135 -20.03 -2.91 14.29
N GLU A 136 -20.69 -2.81 13.14
CA GLU A 136 -22.01 -3.39 12.93
C GLU A 136 -22.01 -4.91 13.06
N LEU A 137 -20.98 -5.60 12.52
CA LEU A 137 -20.82 -7.04 12.67
C LEU A 137 -20.72 -7.47 14.14
N GLY A 138 -19.91 -6.78 14.94
CA GLY A 138 -19.78 -7.03 16.38
C GLY A 138 -21.10 -6.80 17.12
N ALA A 139 -21.77 -5.68 16.86
CA ALA A 139 -23.06 -5.35 17.49
C ALA A 139 -24.17 -6.30 17.07
N ARG A 140 -24.25 -6.73 15.81
CA ARG A 140 -25.21 -7.76 15.33
C ARG A 140 -24.96 -9.09 16.00
N THR A 141 -23.70 -9.54 16.07
CA THR A 141 -23.33 -10.79 16.75
C THR A 141 -23.76 -10.75 18.21
N ARG A 142 -23.46 -9.66 18.94
CA ARG A 142 -23.89 -9.47 20.32
C ARG A 142 -25.42 -9.53 20.46
N ALA A 143 -26.15 -8.80 19.60
CA ALA A 143 -27.62 -8.79 19.65
C ALA A 143 -28.23 -10.18 19.41
N MET A 144 -27.66 -10.95 18.48
CA MET A 144 -28.11 -12.32 18.19
C MET A 144 -27.79 -13.27 19.38
N LEU A 145 -26.63 -13.14 20.01
CA LEU A 145 -26.29 -13.90 21.22
C LEU A 145 -27.22 -13.58 22.40
N VAL A 146 -27.47 -12.29 22.62
CA VAL A 146 -28.44 -11.83 23.64
C VAL A 146 -29.83 -12.39 23.36
N ALA A 147 -30.31 -12.36 22.12
CA ALA A 147 -31.60 -12.90 21.73
C ALA A 147 -31.69 -14.42 21.95
N ALA A 148 -30.65 -15.19 21.61
CA ALA A 148 -30.60 -16.62 21.79
C ALA A 148 -30.64 -17.00 23.30
N ALA A 149 -29.88 -16.31 24.15
CA ALA A 149 -29.89 -16.51 25.59
C ALA A 149 -31.25 -16.11 26.20
N ALA A 150 -31.81 -14.98 25.79
CA ALA A 150 -33.13 -14.53 26.25
C ALA A 150 -34.23 -15.56 25.96
N GLN A 151 -34.26 -16.11 24.76
CA GLN A 151 -35.17 -17.19 24.37
C GLN A 151 -34.96 -18.45 25.21
N SER A 152 -33.74 -18.87 25.41
CA SER A 152 -33.39 -20.05 26.22
C SER A 152 -33.71 -19.87 27.68
N TRP A 153 -33.60 -18.67 28.23
CA TRP A 153 -33.82 -18.35 29.62
C TRP A 153 -35.26 -17.93 29.96
N GLY A 154 -36.08 -17.68 28.90
CA GLY A 154 -37.46 -17.23 29.07
C GLY A 154 -37.58 -15.80 29.61
N VAL A 155 -36.64 -14.93 29.29
CA VAL A 155 -36.58 -13.54 29.78
C VAL A 155 -36.56 -12.55 28.60
N PRO A 156 -36.96 -11.28 28.81
CA PRO A 156 -36.83 -10.25 27.78
C PRO A 156 -35.36 -10.04 27.40
N ALA A 157 -35.06 -9.82 26.10
CA ALA A 157 -33.70 -9.56 25.65
C ALA A 157 -33.04 -8.34 26.34
N ALA A 158 -33.83 -7.32 26.70
CA ALA A 158 -33.36 -6.16 27.43
C ALA A 158 -32.83 -6.44 28.84
N SER A 159 -33.20 -7.57 29.45
CA SER A 159 -32.69 -7.98 30.77
C SER A 159 -31.38 -8.79 30.67
N VAL A 160 -30.95 -9.18 29.47
CA VAL A 160 -29.71 -9.93 29.26
C VAL A 160 -28.59 -8.93 28.97
N THR A 161 -27.54 -8.99 29.77
CA THR A 161 -26.31 -8.19 29.57
C THR A 161 -25.20 -9.06 28.98
N ALA A 162 -24.30 -8.42 28.22
CA ALA A 162 -23.14 -9.04 27.58
C ALA A 162 -21.88 -8.33 28.06
N GLU A 163 -20.92 -9.05 28.62
CA GLU A 163 -19.63 -8.49 29.03
C GLU A 163 -18.53 -9.57 29.01
N LYS A 164 -17.38 -9.23 28.36
CA LYS A 164 -16.20 -10.11 28.28
C LYS A 164 -16.52 -11.56 27.87
N GLY A 165 -17.35 -11.72 26.85
CA GLY A 165 -17.71 -13.06 26.32
C GLY A 165 -18.71 -13.84 27.17
N VAL A 166 -19.34 -13.18 28.14
CA VAL A 166 -20.33 -13.79 29.04
C VAL A 166 -21.67 -13.04 28.95
N LEU A 167 -22.75 -13.80 28.84
CA LEU A 167 -24.13 -13.34 28.96
C LEU A 167 -24.61 -13.51 30.38
N SER A 168 -25.37 -12.56 30.92
CA SER A 168 -25.97 -12.69 32.25
C SER A 168 -27.33 -12.01 32.32
N ALA A 169 -28.24 -12.62 33.08
CA ALA A 169 -29.54 -12.06 33.41
C ALA A 169 -29.93 -12.41 34.86
N LEU A 170 -30.75 -11.56 35.46
CA LEU A 170 -31.40 -11.88 36.76
C LEU A 170 -32.72 -12.60 36.46
N ILE A 171 -32.89 -13.81 37.02
CA ILE A 171 -34.10 -14.64 36.89
C ILE A 171 -34.62 -14.94 38.29
N GLY A 172 -35.69 -14.26 38.68
CA GLY A 172 -36.06 -14.15 40.10
C GLY A 172 -34.94 -13.49 40.89
N ASP A 173 -34.50 -14.08 41.98
CA ASP A 173 -33.39 -13.59 42.80
C ASP A 173 -32.02 -14.17 42.41
N ALA A 174 -31.98 -15.06 41.41
CA ALA A 174 -30.75 -15.74 41.00
C ALA A 174 -30.14 -15.10 39.71
N ARG A 175 -28.84 -14.85 39.74
CA ARG A 175 -28.11 -14.45 38.52
C ARG A 175 -27.73 -15.69 37.70
N ARG A 176 -28.24 -15.78 36.48
CA ARG A 176 -27.82 -16.78 35.49
C ARG A 176 -26.74 -16.22 34.59
N THR A 177 -25.71 -17.01 34.33
CA THR A 177 -24.58 -16.64 33.43
C THR A 177 -24.27 -17.79 32.49
N ALA A 178 -23.80 -17.46 31.28
CA ALA A 178 -23.30 -18.44 30.30
C ALA A 178 -22.29 -17.81 29.37
N GLY A 179 -21.36 -18.60 28.87
CA GLY A 179 -20.38 -18.13 27.85
C GLY A 179 -21.03 -17.97 26.48
N TYR A 180 -20.47 -17.10 25.65
CA TYR A 180 -20.95 -16.91 24.27
C TYR A 180 -20.97 -18.20 23.46
N GLY A 181 -20.00 -19.11 23.67
CA GLY A 181 -19.91 -20.38 22.97
C GLY A 181 -21.08 -21.34 23.21
N GLU A 182 -21.82 -21.17 24.33
CA GLU A 182 -23.05 -21.96 24.60
C GLU A 182 -24.18 -21.56 23.65
N PHE A 183 -24.24 -20.32 23.23
CA PHE A 183 -25.36 -19.79 22.45
C PHE A 183 -24.98 -19.46 20.97
N PHE A 184 -23.74 -19.56 20.57
CA PHE A 184 -23.29 -19.10 19.23
C PHE A 184 -24.02 -19.83 18.10
N ASP A 185 -24.12 -21.17 18.14
CA ASP A 185 -24.81 -21.96 17.11
C ASP A 185 -26.30 -21.64 17.03
N ALA A 186 -26.94 -21.40 18.18
CA ALA A 186 -28.35 -21.00 18.25
C ALA A 186 -28.53 -19.57 17.72
N ALA A 187 -27.64 -18.65 18.10
CA ALA A 187 -27.66 -17.27 17.67
C ALA A 187 -27.52 -17.14 16.13
N MET A 188 -26.62 -17.91 15.52
CA MET A 188 -26.39 -17.86 14.08
C MET A 188 -27.56 -18.41 13.24
N LYS A 189 -28.52 -19.06 13.86
CA LYS A 189 -29.79 -19.48 13.21
C LYS A 189 -30.89 -18.42 13.26
N LEU A 190 -30.72 -17.38 14.10
CA LEU A 190 -31.66 -16.27 14.19
C LEU A 190 -31.55 -15.34 12.98
N PRO A 191 -32.62 -14.58 12.66
CA PRO A 191 -32.52 -13.51 11.70
C PRO A 191 -31.45 -12.48 12.09
N VAL A 192 -30.64 -12.07 11.11
CA VAL A 192 -29.65 -11.00 11.33
C VAL A 192 -30.39 -9.67 11.50
N PRO A 193 -30.15 -8.91 12.60
CA PRO A 193 -30.79 -7.62 12.82
C PRO A 193 -30.44 -6.63 11.69
N GLY A 194 -31.44 -5.96 11.11
CA GLY A 194 -31.24 -4.94 10.10
C GLY A 194 -30.57 -3.68 10.65
N ALA A 195 -30.97 -3.27 11.85
CA ALA A 195 -30.39 -2.14 12.58
C ALA A 195 -29.89 -2.59 13.97
N VAL A 196 -28.78 -1.99 14.40
CA VAL A 196 -28.19 -2.24 15.73
C VAL A 196 -27.69 -0.92 16.32
N THR A 197 -27.74 -0.83 17.66
CA THR A 197 -27.17 0.32 18.37
C THR A 197 -25.67 0.07 18.60
N LEU A 198 -24.85 0.98 18.10
CA LEU A 198 -23.41 0.97 18.30
C LEU A 198 -23.05 1.69 19.62
N LYS A 199 -21.94 1.31 20.22
CA LYS A 199 -21.39 1.99 21.40
C LYS A 199 -21.00 3.43 21.07
N ASP A 200 -21.22 4.34 22.02
CA ASP A 200 -20.63 5.69 21.96
C ASP A 200 -19.09 5.56 22.08
N PRO A 201 -18.29 6.25 21.25
CA PRO A 201 -16.84 6.24 21.37
C PRO A 201 -16.29 6.56 22.76
N LYS A 202 -17.00 7.35 23.55
CA LYS A 202 -16.65 7.64 24.96
C LYS A 202 -16.61 6.38 25.85
N ASN A 203 -17.35 5.35 25.47
CA ASN A 203 -17.50 4.10 26.22
C ASN A 203 -16.58 2.98 25.73
N PHE A 204 -15.66 3.26 24.78
CA PHE A 204 -14.74 2.26 24.28
C PHE A 204 -13.77 1.78 25.35
N LYS A 205 -13.68 0.46 25.50
CA LYS A 205 -12.80 -0.22 26.45
C LYS A 205 -11.49 -0.69 25.77
N LEU A 206 -11.55 -1.02 24.48
CA LEU A 206 -10.47 -1.60 23.69
C LEU A 206 -9.97 -0.64 22.60
N ILE A 207 -10.86 -0.04 21.81
CA ILE A 207 -10.52 0.96 20.80
C ILE A 207 -9.89 2.17 21.49
N GLY A 208 -8.77 2.68 20.92
CA GLY A 208 -8.01 3.80 21.47
C GLY A 208 -6.98 3.41 22.55
N LYS A 209 -6.92 2.12 22.90
CA LYS A 209 -5.93 1.62 23.88
C LYS A 209 -4.73 0.98 23.17
N PRO A 210 -3.49 1.19 23.68
CA PRO A 210 -2.30 0.59 23.09
C PRO A 210 -2.32 -0.94 23.30
N THR A 211 -2.68 -1.66 22.25
CA THR A 211 -2.82 -3.11 22.26
C THR A 211 -1.71 -3.76 21.46
N THR A 212 -1.09 -4.82 22.00
CA THR A 212 -0.09 -5.62 21.28
C THR A 212 -0.73 -6.30 20.07
N LEU A 213 -0.03 -6.31 18.93
CA LEU A 213 -0.53 -6.97 17.73
C LEU A 213 -0.68 -8.47 17.98
N THR A 214 -1.82 -9.05 17.60
CA THR A 214 -2.14 -10.49 17.73
C THR A 214 -1.08 -11.38 17.09
N VAL A 215 -0.45 -10.88 16.03
CA VAL A 215 0.58 -11.59 15.26
C VAL A 215 2.02 -11.36 15.77
N SER A 216 2.22 -10.60 16.84
CA SER A 216 3.59 -10.27 17.33
C SER A 216 4.34 -11.51 17.83
N GLN A 217 3.70 -12.35 18.63
CA GLN A 217 4.35 -13.56 19.16
C GLN A 217 4.72 -14.54 18.05
N PRO A 218 3.82 -15.00 17.16
CA PRO A 218 4.19 -15.93 16.09
C PRO A 218 5.27 -15.35 15.16
N LYS A 219 5.25 -14.03 14.88
CA LYS A 219 6.31 -13.39 14.07
C LYS A 219 7.67 -13.38 14.75
N SER A 220 7.72 -13.13 16.06
CA SER A 220 8.98 -13.05 16.81
C SER A 220 9.59 -14.43 17.14
N THR A 221 8.78 -15.48 17.15
CA THR A 221 9.22 -16.85 17.44
C THR A 221 9.45 -17.70 16.19
N GLY A 222 9.19 -17.17 14.99
CA GLY A 222 9.28 -17.91 13.74
C GLY A 222 8.11 -18.87 13.48
N ALA A 223 7.04 -18.80 14.28
CA ALA A 223 5.86 -19.65 14.11
C ALA A 223 4.89 -19.12 13.04
N GLN A 224 5.04 -17.84 12.61
CA GLN A 224 4.21 -17.27 11.55
C GLN A 224 4.58 -17.86 10.20
N ALA A 225 3.63 -18.51 9.54
CA ALA A 225 3.79 -18.95 8.15
C ALA A 225 3.49 -17.81 7.17
N TYR A 226 4.27 -17.74 6.09
CA TYR A 226 4.16 -16.79 5.00
C TYR A 226 3.91 -17.50 3.67
N GLY A 227 3.71 -16.76 2.59
CA GLY A 227 3.52 -17.34 1.26
C GLY A 227 4.67 -18.26 0.81
N MET A 228 5.90 -17.94 1.23
CA MET A 228 7.08 -18.76 0.93
C MET A 228 7.10 -20.10 1.68
N ASP A 229 6.40 -20.21 2.82
CA ASP A 229 6.41 -21.38 3.70
C ASP A 229 5.38 -22.45 3.30
N VAL A 230 4.46 -22.15 2.37
CA VAL A 230 3.43 -23.08 1.92
C VAL A 230 4.06 -24.39 1.44
N GLN A 231 3.58 -25.51 1.94
CA GLN A 231 4.00 -26.85 1.55
C GLN A 231 2.78 -27.69 1.17
N LEU A 232 2.83 -28.36 0.02
CA LEU A 232 1.79 -29.28 -0.44
C LEU A 232 2.39 -30.67 -0.70
N PRO A 233 1.65 -31.76 -0.54
CA PRO A 233 2.12 -33.12 -0.85
C PRO A 233 2.61 -33.22 -2.29
N GLY A 234 3.79 -33.79 -2.50
CA GLY A 234 4.37 -33.98 -3.83
C GLY A 234 4.85 -32.72 -4.55
N MET A 235 4.80 -31.57 -3.90
CA MET A 235 5.15 -30.28 -4.48
C MET A 235 6.59 -30.20 -4.97
N ALA A 236 6.78 -29.55 -6.13
CA ALA A 236 8.08 -29.14 -6.64
C ALA A 236 8.31 -27.64 -6.41
N VAL A 237 9.57 -27.21 -6.53
CA VAL A 237 9.96 -25.80 -6.52
C VAL A 237 10.52 -25.42 -7.88
N ALA A 238 10.14 -24.24 -8.37
CA ALA A 238 10.65 -23.70 -9.61
C ALA A 238 11.28 -22.32 -9.41
N VAL A 239 12.33 -22.05 -10.19
CA VAL A 239 12.90 -20.73 -10.41
C VAL A 239 12.94 -20.44 -11.90
N ILE A 240 12.86 -19.18 -12.30
CA ILE A 240 12.80 -18.80 -13.71
C ILE A 240 14.08 -18.06 -14.11
N GLN A 241 14.76 -18.51 -15.16
CA GLN A 241 15.76 -17.71 -15.85
C GLN A 241 15.07 -16.69 -16.73
N ARG A 242 15.34 -15.42 -16.49
CA ARG A 242 14.72 -14.27 -17.16
C ARG A 242 15.68 -13.65 -18.19
N PRO A 243 15.16 -13.00 -19.24
CA PRO A 243 15.98 -12.19 -20.13
C PRO A 243 16.59 -11.00 -19.37
N PRO A 244 17.74 -10.48 -19.82
CA PRO A 244 18.42 -9.36 -19.15
C PRO A 244 17.68 -8.03 -19.29
N VAL A 245 16.75 -7.93 -20.24
CA VAL A 245 15.90 -6.75 -20.49
C VAL A 245 14.43 -7.14 -20.57
N PHE A 246 13.52 -6.20 -20.31
CA PHE A 246 12.08 -6.46 -20.39
C PHE A 246 11.66 -6.93 -21.78
N ASN A 247 10.69 -7.86 -21.82
CA ASN A 247 10.06 -8.39 -23.03
C ASN A 247 11.00 -9.21 -23.96
N GLY A 248 12.23 -9.56 -23.53
CA GLY A 248 13.11 -10.45 -24.25
C GLY A 248 12.49 -11.84 -24.44
N LYS A 249 12.85 -12.54 -25.52
CA LYS A 249 12.36 -13.88 -25.85
C LYS A 249 13.51 -14.89 -25.90
N VAL A 250 13.18 -16.16 -25.73
CA VAL A 250 14.15 -17.25 -25.87
C VAL A 250 14.39 -17.49 -27.37
N ALA A 251 15.62 -17.25 -27.85
CA ALA A 251 16.03 -17.59 -29.20
C ALA A 251 16.57 -19.05 -29.30
N LYS A 252 17.37 -19.46 -28.29
CA LYS A 252 17.91 -20.83 -28.21
C LYS A 252 18.05 -21.22 -26.74
N LEU A 253 17.79 -22.48 -26.46
CA LEU A 253 17.91 -23.07 -25.13
C LEU A 253 18.77 -24.32 -25.18
N ASP A 254 19.85 -24.36 -24.39
CA ASP A 254 20.57 -25.58 -24.05
C ASP A 254 20.38 -25.89 -22.56
N ALA A 255 19.66 -26.95 -22.27
CA ALA A 255 19.30 -27.39 -20.92
C ALA A 255 20.09 -28.64 -20.48
N ALA A 256 21.05 -29.12 -21.28
CA ALA A 256 21.72 -30.43 -21.04
C ALA A 256 22.39 -30.47 -19.66
N GLU A 257 23.15 -29.45 -19.28
CA GLU A 257 23.83 -29.41 -17.98
C GLU A 257 22.84 -29.17 -16.83
N ALA A 258 21.80 -28.37 -17.06
CA ALA A 258 20.77 -28.14 -16.05
C ALA A 258 20.01 -29.41 -15.67
N LEU A 259 19.73 -30.28 -16.65
CA LEU A 259 19.04 -31.56 -16.44
C LEU A 259 19.90 -32.62 -15.70
N LYS A 260 21.24 -32.48 -15.69
CA LYS A 260 22.15 -33.32 -14.91
C LYS A 260 22.18 -32.97 -13.43
N VAL A 261 21.70 -31.78 -13.05
CA VAL A 261 21.69 -31.34 -11.64
C VAL A 261 20.75 -32.23 -10.84
N LYS A 262 21.27 -32.91 -9.80
CA LYS A 262 20.48 -33.80 -8.95
C LYS A 262 19.27 -33.06 -8.36
N GLY A 263 18.08 -33.60 -8.59
CA GLY A 263 16.82 -33.04 -8.11
C GLY A 263 16.08 -32.19 -9.15
N VAL A 264 16.69 -31.83 -10.27
CA VAL A 264 15.97 -31.17 -11.39
C VAL A 264 15.04 -32.20 -12.04
N LYS A 265 13.78 -31.82 -12.23
CA LYS A 265 12.69 -32.64 -12.78
C LYS A 265 12.31 -32.23 -14.20
N ALA A 266 12.36 -30.90 -14.50
CA ALA A 266 12.02 -30.35 -15.80
C ALA A 266 12.68 -28.99 -16.03
N VAL A 267 12.91 -28.67 -17.31
CA VAL A 267 13.31 -27.35 -17.81
C VAL A 267 12.32 -26.99 -18.90
N LEU A 268 11.58 -25.89 -18.72
CA LEU A 268 10.42 -25.56 -19.55
C LEU A 268 10.45 -24.09 -19.95
N PRO A 269 10.35 -23.74 -21.24
CA PRO A 269 10.05 -22.38 -21.66
C PRO A 269 8.69 -21.95 -21.12
N VAL A 270 8.59 -20.72 -20.61
CA VAL A 270 7.35 -20.16 -20.06
C VAL A 270 7.15 -18.73 -20.54
N THR A 271 5.89 -18.33 -20.67
CA THR A 271 5.53 -16.94 -20.98
C THR A 271 5.62 -16.11 -19.70
N LEU A 272 6.32 -14.98 -19.81
CA LEU A 272 6.39 -13.95 -18.78
C LEU A 272 5.41 -12.81 -19.07
N ASP A 273 5.39 -11.84 -18.17
CA ASP A 273 4.60 -10.64 -18.35
C ASP A 273 4.95 -9.88 -19.65
N ARG A 274 3.96 -9.14 -20.18
CA ARG A 274 4.11 -8.25 -21.34
C ARG A 274 4.68 -8.93 -22.60
N GLY A 275 4.46 -10.24 -22.74
CA GLY A 275 4.89 -11.03 -23.89
C GLY A 275 6.36 -11.45 -23.88
N GLY A 276 7.07 -11.26 -22.78
CA GLY A 276 8.39 -11.80 -22.56
C GLY A 276 8.36 -13.34 -22.44
N GLN A 277 9.52 -13.98 -22.52
CA GLN A 277 9.71 -15.40 -22.30
C GLN A 277 10.84 -15.66 -21.31
N GLY A 278 10.70 -16.71 -20.52
CA GLY A 278 11.71 -17.20 -19.59
C GLY A 278 11.83 -18.71 -19.66
N VAL A 279 12.77 -19.26 -18.89
CA VAL A 279 12.97 -20.69 -18.77
C VAL A 279 12.82 -21.10 -17.31
N ALA A 280 11.77 -21.85 -17.00
CA ALA A 280 11.54 -22.40 -15.67
C ALA A 280 12.38 -23.66 -15.46
N VAL A 281 13.10 -23.73 -14.34
CA VAL A 281 13.76 -24.94 -13.87
C VAL A 281 13.00 -25.45 -12.66
N VAL A 282 12.38 -26.62 -12.81
CA VAL A 282 11.55 -27.25 -11.78
C VAL A 282 12.37 -28.38 -11.13
N ALA A 283 12.42 -28.37 -9.80
CA ALA A 283 13.22 -29.32 -9.04
C ALA A 283 12.56 -29.75 -7.72
N SER A 284 13.18 -30.68 -7.01
CA SER A 284 12.73 -31.13 -5.69
C SER A 284 12.85 -30.10 -4.58
N GLY A 285 13.56 -29.00 -4.81
CA GLY A 285 13.73 -27.90 -3.87
C GLY A 285 14.47 -26.71 -4.48
N TYR A 286 14.49 -25.58 -3.76
CA TYR A 286 15.00 -24.30 -4.25
C TYR A 286 16.46 -24.36 -4.74
N TRP A 287 17.37 -24.97 -3.96
CA TRP A 287 18.78 -25.02 -4.32
C TRP A 287 19.05 -25.86 -5.55
N ALA A 288 18.33 -26.97 -5.74
CA ALA A 288 18.44 -27.77 -6.95
C ALA A 288 17.91 -26.99 -8.17
N ALA A 289 16.77 -26.31 -8.03
CA ALA A 289 16.23 -25.47 -9.08
C ALA A 289 17.19 -24.31 -9.43
N LYS A 290 17.77 -23.64 -8.43
CA LYS A 290 18.72 -22.54 -8.63
C LYS A 290 20.02 -23.03 -9.33
N LYS A 291 20.61 -24.12 -8.87
CA LYS A 291 21.79 -24.70 -9.52
C LYS A 291 21.51 -25.11 -10.97
N GLY A 292 20.32 -25.68 -11.22
CA GLY A 292 19.89 -26.00 -12.58
C GLY A 292 19.72 -24.71 -13.43
N ARG A 293 19.15 -23.65 -12.89
CA ARG A 293 19.05 -22.36 -13.56
C ARG A 293 20.42 -21.76 -13.90
N ASP A 294 21.35 -21.82 -12.96
CA ASP A 294 22.70 -21.28 -13.15
C ASP A 294 23.52 -22.11 -14.21
N ALA A 295 23.14 -23.36 -14.49
CA ALA A 295 23.74 -24.22 -15.50
C ALA A 295 23.06 -24.10 -16.89
N LEU A 296 21.99 -23.33 -17.04
CA LEU A 296 21.33 -23.08 -18.32
C LEU A 296 22.22 -22.22 -19.23
N LYS A 297 22.19 -22.52 -20.53
CA LYS A 297 22.67 -21.65 -21.58
C LYS A 297 21.47 -21.18 -22.40
N VAL A 298 21.19 -19.88 -22.37
CA VAL A 298 20.05 -19.31 -23.07
C VAL A 298 20.53 -18.14 -23.94
N ASP A 299 20.29 -18.27 -25.24
CA ASP A 299 20.46 -17.16 -26.18
C ASP A 299 19.13 -16.41 -26.24
N TRP A 300 19.19 -15.08 -26.10
CA TRP A 300 18.00 -14.23 -26.04
C TRP A 300 17.80 -13.44 -27.34
N ASP A 301 16.58 -13.42 -27.85
CA ASP A 301 16.16 -12.46 -28.86
C ASP A 301 15.77 -11.14 -28.17
N LEU A 302 16.59 -10.12 -28.37
CA LEU A 302 16.44 -8.77 -27.82
C LEU A 302 16.20 -7.70 -28.91
N ALA A 303 15.94 -8.11 -30.16
CA ALA A 303 15.85 -7.19 -31.31
C ALA A 303 14.75 -6.15 -31.14
N ASN A 304 13.58 -6.57 -30.63
CA ASN A 304 12.40 -5.73 -30.47
C ASN A 304 12.11 -5.36 -28.99
N THR A 305 13.14 -5.33 -28.15
CA THR A 305 13.00 -4.98 -26.74
C THR A 305 13.19 -3.48 -26.51
N PRO A 306 12.48 -2.89 -25.53
CA PRO A 306 12.77 -1.53 -25.09
C PRO A 306 14.18 -1.46 -24.49
N LYS A 307 14.88 -0.36 -24.78
CA LYS A 307 16.21 -0.09 -24.24
C LYS A 307 16.23 1.20 -23.44
N PRO A 308 15.52 1.28 -22.30
CA PRO A 308 15.59 2.47 -21.46
C PRO A 308 17.04 2.70 -20.97
N ASP A 309 17.44 3.96 -20.94
CA ASP A 309 18.68 4.43 -20.35
C ASP A 309 18.36 5.57 -19.40
N THR A 310 18.81 5.47 -18.15
CA THR A 310 18.43 6.42 -17.10
C THR A 310 18.96 7.83 -17.38
N ALA A 311 20.16 7.97 -17.94
CA ALA A 311 20.72 9.28 -18.24
C ALA A 311 19.95 9.96 -19.37
N ALA A 312 19.61 9.21 -20.43
CA ALA A 312 18.80 9.70 -21.55
C ALA A 312 17.39 10.08 -21.09
N LEU A 313 16.73 9.24 -20.29
CA LEU A 313 15.40 9.53 -19.72
C LEU A 313 15.43 10.77 -18.84
N THR A 314 16.44 10.93 -17.98
CA THR A 314 16.57 12.12 -17.10
C THR A 314 16.68 13.39 -17.95
N LYS A 315 17.52 13.37 -19.00
CA LYS A 315 17.66 14.50 -19.94
C LYS A 315 16.33 14.83 -20.63
N GLN A 316 15.63 13.81 -21.11
CA GLN A 316 14.32 13.96 -21.75
C GLN A 316 13.28 14.58 -20.78
N TYR A 317 13.19 14.07 -19.54
CA TYR A 317 12.21 14.55 -18.56
C TYR A 317 12.51 16.00 -18.12
N LEU A 318 13.78 16.35 -17.94
CA LEU A 318 14.18 17.71 -17.65
C LEU A 318 13.87 18.68 -18.83
N ALA A 319 13.94 18.21 -20.07
CA ALA A 319 13.53 19.00 -21.23
C ALA A 319 12.00 19.19 -21.26
N LEU A 320 11.22 18.12 -21.06
CA LEU A 320 9.76 18.19 -21.00
C LEU A 320 9.27 19.10 -19.86
N ALA A 321 9.92 19.08 -18.70
CA ALA A 321 9.58 19.94 -17.57
C ALA A 321 9.71 21.44 -17.86
N LYS A 322 10.40 21.83 -18.92
CA LYS A 322 10.52 23.22 -19.39
C LYS A 322 9.40 23.63 -20.35
N THR A 323 8.58 22.69 -20.79
CA THR A 323 7.48 22.94 -21.75
C THR A 323 6.12 22.84 -21.04
N PRO A 324 5.07 23.48 -21.56
CA PRO A 324 3.72 23.32 -21.02
C PRO A 324 3.27 21.87 -21.13
N GLY A 325 2.74 21.32 -20.01
CA GLY A 325 2.12 20.01 -19.96
C GLY A 325 0.59 20.08 -20.00
N THR A 326 -0.06 18.94 -19.83
CA THR A 326 -1.51 18.87 -19.66
C THR A 326 -1.90 19.51 -18.30
N PRO A 327 -2.80 20.50 -18.26
CA PRO A 327 -3.21 21.15 -17.03
C PRO A 327 -3.83 20.15 -16.04
N ALA A 328 -3.46 20.23 -14.76
CA ALA A 328 -4.06 19.41 -13.72
C ALA A 328 -5.59 19.68 -13.65
N PRO A 329 -6.43 18.65 -13.46
CA PRO A 329 -7.89 18.79 -13.55
C PRO A 329 -8.54 19.55 -12.38
N LYS A 330 -7.78 19.84 -11.31
CA LYS A 330 -8.27 20.51 -10.10
C LYS A 330 -8.23 22.03 -10.26
N PRO A 331 -9.36 22.76 -10.11
CA PRO A 331 -9.40 24.22 -10.30
C PRO A 331 -8.43 25.00 -9.42
N GLU A 332 -8.22 24.56 -8.18
CA GLU A 332 -7.29 25.17 -7.23
C GLU A 332 -5.81 25.08 -7.65
N LEU A 333 -5.50 24.25 -8.64
CA LEU A 333 -4.18 24.10 -9.24
C LEU A 333 -4.06 24.81 -10.60
N GLN A 334 -5.01 25.71 -10.92
CA GLN A 334 -5.05 26.46 -12.19
C GLN A 334 -5.15 27.97 -11.94
N ALA A 335 -4.51 28.47 -10.88
CA ALA A 335 -4.47 29.91 -10.61
C ALA A 335 -3.68 30.67 -11.69
N ASP A 336 -4.02 31.95 -11.90
CA ASP A 336 -3.13 32.85 -12.63
C ASP A 336 -1.89 33.12 -11.77
N VAL A 337 -0.76 32.71 -12.28
CA VAL A 337 0.54 32.84 -11.61
C VAL A 337 1.49 33.77 -12.38
N SER A 338 1.01 34.51 -13.36
CA SER A 338 1.82 35.40 -14.22
C SER A 338 2.67 36.40 -13.43
N ALA A 339 2.26 36.74 -12.22
CA ALA A 339 3.00 37.63 -11.33
C ALA A 339 4.32 37.05 -10.80
N TRP A 340 4.54 35.72 -10.91
CA TRP A 340 5.77 35.10 -10.38
C TRP A 340 7.04 35.69 -11.01
N ASN A 341 7.01 35.99 -12.30
CA ASN A 341 8.19 36.46 -13.04
C ASN A 341 8.53 37.95 -12.80
N LYS A 342 7.58 38.72 -12.23
CA LYS A 342 7.74 40.12 -11.85
C LYS A 342 8.08 40.26 -10.35
N ALA A 343 8.03 39.22 -9.58
CA ALA A 343 8.31 39.25 -8.13
C ALA A 343 9.78 39.61 -7.84
N PRO A 344 10.05 40.34 -6.74
CA PRO A 344 11.40 40.80 -6.40
C PRO A 344 12.36 39.66 -6.03
N LYS A 345 11.82 38.54 -5.53
CA LYS A 345 12.59 37.32 -5.24
C LYS A 345 12.02 36.16 -6.00
N LYS A 346 12.89 35.26 -6.46
CA LYS A 346 12.52 34.11 -7.27
C LYS A 346 13.28 32.86 -6.83
N ILE A 347 12.61 31.70 -6.94
CA ILE A 347 13.23 30.38 -6.91
C ILE A 347 12.85 29.68 -8.19
N VAL A 348 13.84 29.17 -8.92
CA VAL A 348 13.67 28.24 -10.04
C VAL A 348 14.40 26.97 -9.69
N ALA A 349 13.70 25.86 -9.64
CA ALA A 349 14.26 24.60 -9.17
C ALA A 349 13.74 23.40 -9.96
N ASP A 350 14.68 22.56 -10.40
CA ASP A 350 14.39 21.24 -10.95
C ASP A 350 14.69 20.18 -9.90
N PHE A 351 13.82 19.14 -9.81
CA PHE A 351 14.00 18.00 -8.90
C PHE A 351 13.96 16.70 -9.71
N VAL A 352 14.79 15.74 -9.31
CA VAL A 352 14.86 14.43 -9.94
C VAL A 352 14.67 13.33 -8.88
N PHE A 353 13.69 12.48 -9.12
CA PHE A 353 13.39 11.31 -8.30
C PHE A 353 13.59 10.04 -9.12
N PRO A 354 14.41 9.07 -8.66
CA PRO A 354 14.72 7.88 -9.43
C PRO A 354 13.58 6.87 -9.43
N TYR A 355 13.69 5.84 -10.27
CA TYR A 355 12.93 4.61 -10.06
C TYR A 355 13.33 3.96 -8.73
N LEU A 356 12.35 3.39 -7.99
CA LEU A 356 12.58 2.67 -6.74
C LEU A 356 11.97 1.28 -6.78
N ASN A 357 12.70 0.29 -6.29
CA ASN A 357 12.19 -1.04 -5.98
C ASN A 357 11.46 -1.01 -4.62
N HIS A 358 10.49 -1.89 -4.42
CA HIS A 358 9.73 -2.00 -3.15
C HIS A 358 10.57 -2.63 -2.04
N ALA A 359 11.48 -3.51 -2.39
CA ALA A 359 12.46 -4.14 -1.48
C ALA A 359 11.83 -4.81 -0.25
N GLN A 360 10.65 -5.43 -0.41
CA GLN A 360 10.03 -6.24 0.64
C GLN A 360 10.98 -7.36 1.07
N MET A 361 11.00 -7.70 2.38
CA MET A 361 11.96 -8.69 2.92
C MET A 361 11.69 -10.10 2.38
N GLU A 362 10.42 -10.51 2.28
CA GLU A 362 10.03 -11.75 1.60
C GLU A 362 9.96 -11.50 0.10
N PRO A 363 10.85 -12.09 -0.74
CA PRO A 363 10.70 -12.09 -2.18
C PRO A 363 9.38 -12.74 -2.61
N LEU A 364 8.94 -12.46 -3.85
CA LEU A 364 7.65 -12.97 -4.32
C LEU A 364 7.69 -14.48 -4.50
N ALA A 365 6.66 -15.16 -4.01
CA ALA A 365 6.48 -16.59 -4.17
C ALA A 365 5.00 -16.93 -4.35
N CYS A 366 4.70 -17.87 -5.25
CA CYS A 366 3.34 -18.36 -5.49
C CYS A 366 3.35 -19.88 -5.64
N THR A 367 2.54 -20.58 -4.86
CA THR A 367 2.31 -22.01 -4.99
C THR A 367 1.02 -22.24 -5.76
N VAL A 368 1.05 -23.15 -6.72
CA VAL A 368 -0.07 -23.49 -7.60
C VAL A 368 -0.33 -25.00 -7.54
N ASP A 369 -1.57 -25.39 -7.31
CA ASP A 369 -2.05 -26.77 -7.44
C ASP A 369 -3.11 -26.80 -8.55
N LEU A 370 -2.67 -27.13 -9.77
CA LEU A 370 -3.50 -27.20 -10.97
C LEU A 370 -4.06 -28.62 -11.15
N LYS A 371 -5.38 -28.76 -11.07
CA LYS A 371 -6.14 -29.98 -11.31
C LYS A 371 -7.01 -29.82 -12.57
N ALA A 372 -7.68 -30.87 -13.00
CA ALA A 372 -8.49 -30.86 -14.22
C ALA A 372 -9.68 -29.87 -14.15
N ASP A 373 -10.29 -29.74 -12.99
CA ASP A 373 -11.53 -29.00 -12.76
C ASP A 373 -11.39 -27.82 -11.80
N ARG A 374 -10.22 -27.65 -11.16
CA ARG A 374 -9.95 -26.64 -10.15
C ARG A 374 -8.49 -26.25 -10.13
N CYS A 375 -8.21 -25.00 -9.82
CA CYS A 375 -6.85 -24.51 -9.56
C CYS A 375 -6.78 -23.72 -8.26
N ASP A 376 -5.95 -24.16 -7.33
CA ASP A 376 -5.69 -23.51 -6.06
C ASP A 376 -4.36 -22.76 -6.10
N PHE A 377 -4.41 -21.46 -5.75
CA PHE A 377 -3.26 -20.59 -5.62
C PHE A 377 -3.04 -20.20 -4.17
N TYR A 378 -1.79 -20.23 -3.72
CA TYR A 378 -1.38 -19.85 -2.36
C TYR A 378 -0.32 -18.76 -2.47
N PHE A 379 -0.66 -17.53 -2.17
CA PHE A 379 0.27 -16.39 -2.19
C PHE A 379 -0.27 -15.19 -1.43
N ALA A 380 0.59 -14.26 -1.11
CA ALA A 380 0.23 -13.03 -0.42
C ALA A 380 -0.30 -12.00 -1.42
N SER A 381 -1.62 -11.97 -1.62
CA SER A 381 -2.33 -11.09 -2.57
C SER A 381 -2.95 -9.89 -1.86
N GLN A 382 -2.64 -8.68 -2.35
CA GLN A 382 -3.37 -7.47 -1.95
C GLN A 382 -4.66 -7.26 -2.79
N MET A 383 -4.83 -7.98 -3.90
CA MET A 383 -5.97 -7.82 -4.81
C MET A 383 -6.57 -9.16 -5.25
N PRO A 384 -6.95 -10.06 -4.30
CA PRO A 384 -7.32 -11.43 -4.64
C PRO A 384 -8.48 -11.54 -5.63
N GLY A 385 -9.41 -10.55 -5.67
CA GLY A 385 -10.48 -10.53 -6.65
C GLY A 385 -9.99 -10.30 -8.09
N VAL A 386 -9.04 -9.39 -8.29
CA VAL A 386 -8.42 -9.13 -9.60
C VAL A 386 -7.52 -10.29 -10.00
N ASP A 387 -6.75 -10.79 -9.05
CA ASP A 387 -5.86 -11.93 -9.28
C ASP A 387 -6.62 -13.17 -9.73
N ALA A 388 -7.74 -13.51 -9.09
CA ALA A 388 -8.55 -14.65 -9.47
C ALA A 388 -9.04 -14.60 -10.93
N MET A 389 -9.50 -13.42 -11.38
CA MET A 389 -9.93 -13.25 -12.77
C MET A 389 -8.78 -13.40 -13.78
N ASN A 390 -7.62 -12.82 -13.46
CA ASN A 390 -6.45 -12.91 -14.33
C ASN A 390 -5.84 -14.32 -14.36
N LEU A 391 -5.84 -15.00 -13.22
CA LEU A 391 -5.33 -16.36 -13.08
C LEU A 391 -6.26 -17.39 -13.74
N ALA A 392 -7.58 -17.21 -13.65
CA ALA A 392 -8.53 -18.05 -14.37
C ALA A 392 -8.25 -18.04 -15.88
N LYS A 393 -8.03 -16.86 -16.47
CA LYS A 393 -7.62 -16.72 -17.87
C LYS A 393 -6.27 -17.40 -18.14
N ALA A 394 -5.31 -17.29 -17.24
CA ALA A 394 -3.97 -17.84 -17.41
C ALA A 394 -3.96 -19.38 -17.40
N VAL A 395 -4.83 -20.02 -16.63
CA VAL A 395 -4.95 -21.48 -16.57
C VAL A 395 -6.07 -22.05 -17.48
N GLY A 396 -6.81 -21.19 -18.21
CA GLY A 396 -7.88 -21.61 -19.12
C GLY A 396 -9.15 -22.11 -18.42
N MET A 397 -9.41 -21.63 -17.20
CA MET A 397 -10.56 -22.00 -16.36
C MET A 397 -11.56 -20.85 -16.19
N LYS A 398 -12.72 -21.16 -15.64
CA LYS A 398 -13.69 -20.14 -15.18
C LYS A 398 -13.25 -19.57 -13.81
N PRO A 399 -13.63 -18.33 -13.45
CA PRO A 399 -13.29 -17.75 -12.15
C PRO A 399 -13.69 -18.59 -10.94
N GLU A 400 -14.83 -19.30 -11.03
CA GLU A 400 -15.37 -20.14 -9.95
C GLU A 400 -14.53 -21.41 -9.70
N GLN A 401 -13.69 -21.78 -10.66
CA GLN A 401 -12.77 -22.91 -10.55
C GLN A 401 -11.41 -22.52 -9.97
N VAL A 402 -11.18 -21.23 -9.74
CA VAL A 402 -9.91 -20.69 -9.21
C VAL A 402 -10.12 -20.20 -7.79
N GLN A 403 -9.34 -20.73 -6.86
CA GLN A 403 -9.34 -20.32 -5.46
C GLN A 403 -8.02 -19.61 -5.11
N ILE A 404 -8.12 -18.41 -4.57
CA ILE A 404 -6.98 -17.70 -3.97
C ILE A 404 -6.99 -17.92 -2.46
N ASN A 405 -6.02 -18.65 -1.98
CA ASN A 405 -5.75 -18.85 -0.55
C ASN A 405 -4.76 -17.77 -0.11
N VAL A 406 -5.27 -16.66 0.41
CA VAL A 406 -4.47 -15.49 0.77
C VAL A 406 -3.53 -15.82 1.92
N GLN A 407 -2.24 -15.56 1.74
CA GLN A 407 -1.20 -15.82 2.73
C GLN A 407 -0.74 -14.52 3.41
N MET A 408 -0.19 -14.65 4.63
CA MET A 408 0.55 -13.58 5.29
C MET A 408 1.74 -13.15 4.42
N ALA A 409 2.05 -11.85 4.39
CA ALA A 409 3.18 -11.33 3.61
C ALA A 409 4.31 -10.81 4.50
N GLY A 410 5.54 -11.16 4.15
CA GLY A 410 6.76 -10.58 4.70
C GLY A 410 7.10 -9.22 4.10
N GLY A 411 6.14 -8.28 4.18
CA GLY A 411 6.18 -6.97 3.55
C GLY A 411 5.49 -6.92 2.18
N GLY A 412 5.16 -5.71 1.73
CA GLY A 412 4.49 -5.51 0.43
C GLY A 412 4.83 -4.15 -0.17
N PHE A 413 4.54 -3.08 0.55
CA PHE A 413 4.78 -1.68 0.17
C PHE A 413 4.12 -1.26 -1.16
N GLY A 414 3.09 -2.03 -1.61
CA GLY A 414 2.40 -1.87 -2.88
C GLY A 414 2.71 -2.97 -3.91
N ARG A 415 3.82 -3.70 -3.77
CA ARG A 415 4.31 -4.67 -4.77
C ARG A 415 3.36 -5.86 -4.99
N ARG A 416 2.56 -6.21 -3.99
CA ARG A 416 1.65 -7.36 -4.04
C ARG A 416 0.24 -6.99 -4.54
N ALA A 417 0.07 -5.75 -5.04
CA ALA A 417 -1.17 -5.23 -5.61
C ALA A 417 -1.03 -4.93 -7.11
N THR A 418 -0.38 -5.78 -7.89
CA THR A 418 -0.16 -5.50 -9.30
C THR A 418 -1.42 -5.83 -10.11
N PRO A 419 -2.02 -4.87 -10.83
CA PRO A 419 -3.23 -5.12 -11.64
C PRO A 419 -3.03 -6.17 -12.72
N ALA A 420 -1.80 -6.34 -13.20
CA ALA A 420 -1.42 -7.34 -14.20
C ALA A 420 -1.31 -8.76 -13.63
N THR A 421 -1.25 -8.93 -12.30
CA THR A 421 -1.06 -10.23 -11.63
C THR A 421 0.19 -10.98 -12.16
N GLU A 422 1.26 -10.27 -12.54
CA GLU A 422 2.33 -10.81 -13.37
C GLU A 422 3.07 -11.98 -12.72
N TRP A 423 3.46 -11.85 -11.44
CA TRP A 423 4.25 -12.90 -10.77
C TRP A 423 3.43 -14.16 -10.40
N PRO A 424 2.15 -14.12 -10.03
CA PRO A 424 1.34 -15.34 -9.91
C PRO A 424 1.00 -15.94 -11.29
N ARG A 425 0.86 -15.13 -12.34
CA ARG A 425 0.67 -15.65 -13.72
C ARG A 425 1.90 -16.42 -14.22
N GLU A 426 3.11 -16.05 -13.82
CA GLU A 426 4.30 -16.85 -14.09
C GLU A 426 4.23 -18.23 -13.41
N ALA A 427 3.75 -18.27 -12.15
CA ALA A 427 3.55 -19.56 -11.48
C ALA A 427 2.46 -20.40 -12.18
N ALA A 428 1.38 -19.78 -12.64
CA ALA A 428 0.37 -20.44 -13.46
C ALA A 428 0.96 -20.99 -14.77
N ALA A 429 1.79 -20.21 -15.47
CA ALA A 429 2.46 -20.65 -16.70
C ALA A 429 3.37 -21.86 -16.47
N VAL A 430 4.10 -21.92 -15.34
CA VAL A 430 4.90 -23.10 -14.98
C VAL A 430 4.02 -24.31 -14.72
N ALA A 431 2.91 -24.18 -14.00
CA ALA A 431 1.97 -25.27 -13.72
C ALA A 431 1.34 -25.81 -15.02
N VAL A 432 0.91 -24.92 -15.91
CA VAL A 432 0.36 -25.29 -17.24
C VAL A 432 1.42 -26.01 -18.09
N ALA A 433 2.65 -25.50 -18.14
CA ALA A 433 3.74 -26.13 -18.89
C ALA A 433 4.09 -27.54 -18.34
N LEU A 434 4.04 -27.72 -17.01
CA LEU A 434 4.20 -29.03 -16.39
C LEU A 434 3.08 -30.01 -16.79
N ALA A 435 1.83 -29.58 -16.79
CA ALA A 435 0.69 -30.39 -17.21
C ALA A 435 0.79 -30.79 -18.69
N GLN A 436 1.16 -29.86 -19.57
CA GLN A 436 1.39 -30.10 -21.00
C GLN A 436 2.57 -31.07 -21.26
N ALA A 437 3.57 -31.05 -20.40
CA ALA A 437 4.71 -32.01 -20.47
C ALA A 437 4.38 -33.36 -19.85
N GLY A 438 3.14 -33.66 -19.47
CA GLY A 438 2.74 -34.92 -18.84
C GLY A 438 3.26 -35.13 -17.42
N LYS A 439 3.62 -34.04 -16.73
CA LYS A 439 4.20 -34.06 -15.38
C LYS A 439 3.38 -33.17 -14.41
N PRO A 440 2.06 -33.33 -14.32
CA PRO A 440 1.26 -32.47 -13.42
C PRO A 440 1.67 -32.72 -11.96
N MET A 441 1.94 -31.62 -11.23
CA MET A 441 2.25 -31.63 -9.81
C MET A 441 2.07 -30.24 -9.24
N PRO A 442 1.79 -30.08 -7.94
CA PRO A 442 1.84 -28.78 -7.28
C PRO A 442 3.22 -28.16 -7.43
N VAL A 443 3.29 -26.88 -7.73
CA VAL A 443 4.58 -26.19 -7.94
C VAL A 443 4.60 -24.84 -7.23
N LYS A 444 5.69 -24.54 -6.53
CA LYS A 444 5.98 -23.23 -5.95
C LYS A 444 7.03 -22.53 -6.81
N VAL A 445 6.67 -21.40 -7.40
CA VAL A 445 7.62 -20.50 -8.05
C VAL A 445 8.14 -19.51 -7.03
N ILE A 446 9.46 -19.44 -6.89
CA ILE A 446 10.14 -18.53 -5.96
C ILE A 446 11.03 -17.59 -6.77
N TRP A 447 10.87 -16.28 -6.51
CA TRP A 447 11.78 -15.27 -6.99
C TRP A 447 12.99 -15.15 -6.04
N SER A 448 14.20 -15.04 -6.58
CA SER A 448 15.33 -14.59 -5.78
C SER A 448 15.26 -13.08 -5.53
N ARG A 449 16.13 -12.54 -4.67
CA ARG A 449 16.24 -11.10 -4.50
C ARG A 449 16.64 -10.40 -5.80
N GLU A 450 17.50 -11.01 -6.57
CA GLU A 450 17.92 -10.52 -7.88
C GLU A 450 16.75 -10.46 -8.87
N ASP A 451 15.88 -11.47 -8.86
CA ASP A 451 14.65 -11.46 -9.67
C ASP A 451 13.74 -10.31 -9.25
N ASP A 452 13.54 -10.10 -7.95
CA ASP A 452 12.71 -9.03 -7.41
C ASP A 452 13.26 -7.63 -7.76
N VAL A 453 14.57 -7.43 -7.66
CA VAL A 453 15.19 -6.13 -7.98
C VAL A 453 15.10 -5.81 -9.47
N LYS A 454 15.18 -6.82 -10.36
CA LYS A 454 15.24 -6.64 -11.83
C LYS A 454 13.91 -6.73 -12.55
N ALA A 455 12.83 -7.20 -11.90
CA ALA A 455 11.62 -7.56 -12.60
C ALA A 455 10.65 -6.40 -12.88
N GLY A 456 11.00 -5.16 -12.56
CA GLY A 456 10.16 -4.01 -12.86
C GLY A 456 9.11 -3.68 -11.79
N TYR A 457 8.05 -3.00 -12.24
CA TYR A 457 6.99 -2.50 -11.38
C TYR A 457 7.51 -1.55 -10.30
N TYR A 458 8.39 -0.64 -10.72
CA TYR A 458 9.04 0.34 -9.86
C TYR A 458 8.14 1.52 -9.55
N ARG A 459 8.43 2.25 -8.47
CA ARG A 459 7.97 3.64 -8.37
C ARG A 459 8.50 4.40 -9.58
N PRO A 460 7.69 5.16 -10.32
CA PRO A 460 8.14 5.91 -11.49
C PRO A 460 9.30 6.85 -11.18
N MET A 461 10.21 7.01 -12.13
CA MET A 461 11.08 8.16 -12.18
C MET A 461 10.22 9.42 -12.40
N THR A 462 10.47 10.46 -11.63
CA THR A 462 9.69 11.68 -11.69
C THR A 462 10.60 12.90 -11.68
N VAL A 463 10.29 13.90 -12.52
CA VAL A 463 10.96 15.19 -12.54
C VAL A 463 9.95 16.28 -12.24
N HIS A 464 10.31 17.23 -11.38
CA HIS A 464 9.56 18.44 -11.13
C HIS A 464 10.35 19.66 -11.52
N ARG A 465 9.64 20.67 -12.06
CA ARG A 465 10.15 22.03 -12.22
C ARG A 465 9.21 23.00 -11.52
N ALA A 466 9.77 23.80 -10.63
CA ALA A 466 9.07 24.86 -9.92
C ALA A 466 9.66 26.23 -10.26
N GLU A 467 8.79 27.20 -10.52
CA GLU A 467 9.12 28.61 -10.75
C GLU A 467 8.25 29.43 -9.80
N ILE A 468 8.86 30.01 -8.75
CA ILE A 468 8.18 30.66 -7.64
C ILE A 468 8.63 32.10 -7.56
N GLY A 469 7.67 33.02 -7.51
CA GLY A 469 7.90 34.43 -7.24
C GLY A 469 7.31 34.84 -5.89
N PHE A 470 8.07 35.57 -5.08
CA PHE A 470 7.63 36.02 -3.74
C PHE A 470 8.25 37.37 -3.35
N ASP A 471 7.65 38.04 -2.39
CA ASP A 471 8.12 39.33 -1.86
C ASP A 471 9.09 39.16 -0.66
N ALA A 472 9.54 40.29 -0.10
CA ALA A 472 10.45 40.30 1.06
C ALA A 472 9.82 39.71 2.33
N ALA A 473 8.49 39.75 2.44
CA ALA A 473 7.72 39.18 3.56
C ALA A 473 7.38 37.69 3.34
N GLY A 474 7.83 37.10 2.23
CA GLY A 474 7.58 35.71 1.88
C GLY A 474 6.19 35.44 1.32
N LYS A 475 5.42 36.46 0.96
CA LYS A 475 4.12 36.28 0.29
C LYS A 475 4.38 35.80 -1.12
N ILE A 476 3.88 34.61 -1.45
CA ILE A 476 4.03 33.99 -2.77
C ILE A 476 3.07 34.69 -3.74
N ALA A 477 3.62 35.31 -4.78
CA ALA A 477 2.89 36.00 -5.82
C ALA A 477 2.39 35.05 -6.92
N GLY A 478 3.10 33.93 -7.11
CA GLY A 478 2.72 32.87 -8.06
C GLY A 478 3.73 31.73 -8.04
N TRP A 479 3.21 30.51 -8.27
CA TRP A 479 3.98 29.28 -8.33
C TRP A 479 3.57 28.48 -9.57
N GLN A 480 4.38 28.58 -10.63
CA GLN A 480 4.25 27.70 -11.79
C GLN A 480 4.94 26.38 -11.52
N HIS A 481 4.24 25.27 -11.72
CA HIS A 481 4.75 23.94 -11.45
C HIS A 481 4.51 22.98 -12.61
N ARG A 482 5.49 22.12 -12.90
CA ARG A 482 5.38 21.07 -13.92
C ARG A 482 5.90 19.76 -13.37
N ILE A 483 5.20 18.68 -13.66
CA ILE A 483 5.56 17.31 -13.27
C ILE A 483 5.71 16.47 -14.54
N VAL A 484 6.78 15.69 -14.61
CA VAL A 484 7.00 14.69 -15.66
C VAL A 484 7.13 13.34 -14.99
N SER A 485 6.16 12.44 -15.20
CA SER A 485 6.11 11.11 -14.58
C SER A 485 5.34 10.15 -15.46
N GLN A 486 5.75 8.89 -15.56
CA GLN A 486 4.90 7.85 -16.14
C GLN A 486 3.60 7.75 -15.34
N SER A 487 2.48 7.47 -16.03
CA SER A 487 1.24 7.10 -15.36
C SER A 487 1.33 5.67 -14.83
N ILE A 488 0.94 5.46 -13.58
CA ILE A 488 0.81 4.13 -12.97
C ILE A 488 -0.57 3.53 -13.17
N LEU A 489 -1.55 4.34 -13.56
CA LEU A 489 -2.94 3.90 -13.77
C LEU A 489 -3.27 3.55 -15.22
N LYS A 490 -2.51 4.09 -16.19
CA LYS A 490 -2.72 3.82 -17.62
C LYS A 490 -2.64 2.32 -17.92
N GLY A 491 -3.67 1.78 -18.57
CA GLY A 491 -3.79 0.34 -18.87
C GLY A 491 -4.20 -0.52 -17.67
N SER A 492 -4.47 0.06 -16.51
CA SER A 492 -4.98 -0.67 -15.33
C SER A 492 -6.50 -0.60 -15.22
N PRO A 493 -7.16 -1.47 -14.42
CA PRO A 493 -8.58 -1.36 -14.12
C PRO A 493 -9.00 -0.04 -13.46
N PHE A 494 -8.03 0.72 -12.96
CA PHE A 494 -8.25 1.99 -12.26
C PHE A 494 -8.15 3.21 -13.17
N GLU A 495 -7.80 3.04 -14.45
CA GLU A 495 -7.64 4.13 -15.42
C GLU A 495 -8.88 5.01 -15.52
N GLY A 496 -10.06 4.40 -15.62
CA GLY A 496 -11.31 5.10 -15.89
C GLY A 496 -11.74 6.11 -14.81
N PHE A 497 -11.29 5.94 -13.57
CA PHE A 497 -11.62 6.88 -12.49
C PHE A 497 -10.41 7.67 -11.97
N GLY A 498 -9.20 7.18 -12.16
CA GLY A 498 -7.99 7.82 -11.66
C GLY A 498 -7.30 8.74 -12.66
N ILE A 499 -7.59 8.61 -13.96
CA ILE A 499 -7.10 9.51 -15.01
C ILE A 499 -8.23 10.45 -15.43
N GLN A 500 -8.03 11.75 -15.21
CA GLN A 500 -8.99 12.79 -15.57
C GLN A 500 -8.35 13.77 -16.54
N LYS A 501 -9.02 14.05 -17.67
CA LYS A 501 -8.51 14.95 -18.73
C LYS A 501 -7.06 14.63 -19.17
N GLY A 502 -6.69 13.33 -19.16
CA GLY A 502 -5.35 12.87 -19.53
C GLY A 502 -4.28 12.99 -18.43
N VAL A 503 -4.66 13.39 -17.22
CA VAL A 503 -3.76 13.47 -16.07
C VAL A 503 -4.07 12.35 -15.08
N ASP A 504 -3.08 11.53 -14.77
CA ASP A 504 -3.09 10.58 -13.68
C ASP A 504 -3.01 11.34 -12.34
N GLY A 505 -4.13 11.30 -11.58
CA GLY A 505 -4.26 12.03 -10.32
C GLY A 505 -3.22 11.65 -9.28
N THR A 506 -2.69 10.43 -9.35
CA THR A 506 -1.65 9.96 -8.42
C THR A 506 -0.35 10.77 -8.54
N ALA A 507 -0.03 11.30 -9.71
CA ALA A 507 1.17 12.13 -9.91
C ALA A 507 1.08 13.52 -9.24
N THR A 508 -0.11 13.96 -8.83
CA THR A 508 -0.37 15.31 -8.30
C THR A 508 -0.86 15.31 -6.85
N GLU A 509 -0.85 14.15 -6.19
CA GLU A 509 -1.33 14.00 -4.81
C GLU A 509 -0.66 14.99 -3.85
N GLY A 510 -1.46 15.68 -3.03
CA GLY A 510 -0.98 16.60 -2.01
C GLY A 510 -0.27 17.87 -2.52
N MET A 511 -0.28 18.14 -3.83
CA MET A 511 0.24 19.41 -4.35
C MET A 511 -0.61 20.58 -3.85
N ARG A 512 0.03 21.66 -3.40
CA ARG A 512 -0.53 22.87 -2.81
C ARG A 512 -1.04 22.70 -1.36
N GLU A 513 -1.70 21.60 -1.04
CA GLU A 513 -2.29 21.38 0.29
C GLU A 513 -1.22 21.31 1.41
N PRO A 514 -1.47 21.92 2.58
CA PRO A 514 -2.66 22.70 2.98
C PRO A 514 -2.51 24.21 2.74
N TYR A 515 -1.56 24.65 1.97
CA TYR A 515 -1.14 26.05 1.88
C TYR A 515 -2.04 26.86 0.94
N GLU A 516 -2.40 28.07 1.36
CA GLU A 516 -3.15 29.04 0.54
C GLU A 516 -2.17 29.82 -0.35
N ILE A 517 -1.72 29.16 -1.42
CA ILE A 517 -0.78 29.73 -2.40
C ILE A 517 -1.36 29.69 -3.81
N PRO A 518 -1.14 30.71 -4.65
CA PRO A 518 -1.52 30.67 -6.07
C PRO A 518 -0.59 29.70 -6.81
N MET A 519 -1.15 28.59 -7.32
CA MET A 519 -0.39 27.56 -8.06
C MET A 519 -1.02 27.27 -9.41
N ASN A 520 -0.19 27.13 -10.44
CA ASN A 520 -0.55 26.56 -11.74
C ASN A 520 0.27 25.31 -11.99
N LEU A 521 -0.42 24.18 -12.12
CA LEU A 521 0.20 22.87 -12.27
C LEU A 521 -0.16 22.23 -13.60
N SER A 522 0.84 21.70 -14.29
CA SER A 522 0.66 20.84 -15.47
C SER A 522 1.53 19.58 -15.39
N VAL A 523 1.13 18.54 -16.14
CA VAL A 523 1.74 17.22 -16.07
C VAL A 523 2.06 16.69 -17.46
N HIS A 524 3.21 16.04 -17.61
CA HIS A 524 3.54 15.20 -18.76
C HIS A 524 3.58 13.73 -18.31
N HIS A 525 2.95 12.85 -19.10
CA HIS A 525 3.03 11.39 -18.91
C HIS A 525 3.75 10.74 -20.09
N PRO A 526 5.11 10.70 -20.08
CA PRO A 526 5.86 10.05 -21.15
C PRO A 526 5.53 8.55 -21.18
N ASP A 527 5.42 8.00 -22.39
CA ASP A 527 5.28 6.58 -22.61
C ASP A 527 6.67 5.94 -22.66
N VAL A 528 7.06 5.29 -21.59
CA VAL A 528 8.34 4.60 -21.44
C VAL A 528 8.05 3.14 -21.09
N ASN A 529 8.69 2.22 -21.79
CA ASN A 529 8.48 0.78 -21.58
C ASN A 529 9.19 0.22 -20.34
N VAL A 530 9.17 0.95 -19.22
CA VAL A 530 9.56 0.47 -17.90
C VAL A 530 8.29 0.17 -17.13
N PRO A 531 8.09 -1.07 -16.62
CA PRO A 531 6.94 -1.37 -15.77
C PRO A 531 6.97 -0.55 -14.48
N VAL A 532 5.91 0.20 -14.23
CA VAL A 532 5.76 1.05 -13.04
C VAL A 532 4.53 0.69 -12.22
N LEU A 533 4.56 1.04 -10.94
CA LEU A 533 3.49 0.73 -9.99
C LEU A 533 3.50 1.75 -8.85
N TRP A 534 2.40 1.79 -8.09
CA TRP A 534 2.38 2.48 -6.80
C TRP A 534 3.38 1.88 -5.81
N TRP A 535 4.15 2.73 -5.21
CA TRP A 535 5.08 2.43 -4.12
C TRP A 535 4.55 3.16 -2.87
N ARG A 536 4.72 2.64 -1.67
CA ARG A 536 4.14 3.18 -0.43
C ARG A 536 4.09 4.71 -0.44
N SER A 537 2.89 5.28 -0.32
CA SER A 537 2.53 6.70 -0.41
C SER A 537 2.49 7.31 -1.83
N VAL A 538 2.63 6.49 -2.87
CA VAL A 538 2.35 6.84 -4.27
C VAL A 538 2.99 8.19 -4.69
N GLY A 539 2.24 9.13 -5.26
CA GLY A 539 2.73 10.45 -5.67
C GLY A 539 3.16 11.34 -4.52
N SER A 540 2.56 11.16 -3.34
CA SER A 540 2.97 11.89 -2.14
C SER A 540 4.46 11.74 -1.81
N THR A 541 5.13 10.69 -2.31
CA THR A 541 6.58 10.48 -2.09
C THR A 541 7.48 11.54 -2.73
N HIS A 542 7.03 12.16 -3.82
CA HIS A 542 7.78 13.21 -4.49
C HIS A 542 7.12 14.59 -4.33
N THR A 543 5.79 14.67 -4.31
CA THR A 543 5.08 15.95 -4.14
C THR A 543 5.34 16.57 -2.77
N ALA A 544 5.28 15.79 -1.69
CA ALA A 544 5.62 16.27 -0.34
C ALA A 544 7.05 16.78 -0.27
N TYR A 545 7.99 16.07 -0.88
CA TYR A 545 9.40 16.49 -0.90
C TYR A 545 9.56 17.86 -1.54
N VAL A 546 8.99 18.05 -2.71
CA VAL A 546 9.11 19.29 -3.46
C VAL A 546 8.42 20.45 -2.75
N MET A 547 7.17 20.24 -2.30
CA MET A 547 6.41 21.27 -1.58
C MET A 547 7.12 21.71 -0.30
N GLU A 548 7.51 20.78 0.54
CA GLU A 548 8.05 21.07 1.86
C GLU A 548 9.48 21.62 1.85
N THR A 549 10.29 21.22 0.87
CA THR A 549 11.62 21.81 0.70
C THR A 549 11.57 23.22 0.10
N LEU A 550 10.63 23.50 -0.82
CA LEU A 550 10.47 24.82 -1.41
C LEU A 550 9.80 25.82 -0.45
N VAL A 551 8.81 25.40 0.32
CA VAL A 551 8.23 26.24 1.39
C VAL A 551 9.30 26.60 2.43
N ASP A 552 10.13 25.64 2.84
CA ASP A 552 11.26 25.89 3.73
C ASP A 552 12.32 26.85 3.12
N GLU A 553 12.53 26.77 1.81
CA GLU A 553 13.47 27.63 1.09
C GLU A 553 12.98 29.09 1.02
N VAL A 554 11.68 29.31 0.80
CA VAL A 554 11.07 30.65 0.87
C VAL A 554 11.20 31.22 2.29
N ALA A 555 10.90 30.41 3.31
CA ALA A 555 11.07 30.83 4.74
C ALA A 555 12.52 31.24 5.01
N PHE A 556 13.50 30.44 4.57
CA PHE A 556 14.91 30.72 4.74
C PHE A 556 15.34 32.00 4.00
N ALA A 557 14.93 32.16 2.73
CA ALA A 557 15.24 33.32 1.89
C ALA A 557 14.66 34.63 2.43
N THR A 558 13.65 34.54 3.27
CA THR A 558 12.97 35.67 3.91
C THR A 558 13.25 35.78 5.42
N LYS A 559 14.20 34.96 5.92
CA LYS A 559 14.64 34.92 7.33
C LYS A 559 13.51 34.65 8.32
N GLN A 560 12.51 33.89 7.91
CA GLN A 560 11.39 33.48 8.76
C GLN A 560 11.64 32.11 9.39
N ASP A 561 11.11 31.90 10.60
CA ASP A 561 11.08 30.57 11.20
C ASP A 561 10.23 29.63 10.36
N PRO A 562 10.70 28.41 10.04
CA PRO A 562 9.99 27.50 9.14
C PRO A 562 8.66 26.97 9.68
N VAL A 563 8.49 26.90 11.02
CA VAL A 563 7.21 26.53 11.63
C VAL A 563 6.24 27.72 11.53
N ALA A 564 6.69 28.91 11.96
CA ALA A 564 5.87 30.11 11.89
C ALA A 564 5.44 30.44 10.45
N TYR A 565 6.33 30.24 9.46
CA TYR A 565 6.01 30.45 8.05
C TYR A 565 4.94 29.49 7.54
N ARG A 566 5.01 28.20 7.90
CA ARG A 566 3.96 27.23 7.56
C ARG A 566 2.62 27.58 8.18
N LEU A 567 2.62 27.97 9.45
CA LEU A 567 1.39 28.42 10.15
C LEU A 567 0.77 29.63 9.44
N LYS A 568 1.62 30.61 9.03
CA LYS A 568 1.18 31.80 8.27
C LYS A 568 0.55 31.41 6.92
N LEU A 569 1.15 30.46 6.17
CA LEU A 569 0.59 30.00 4.89
C LEU A 569 -0.74 29.24 5.04
N MET A 570 -1.09 28.81 6.24
CA MET A 570 -2.35 28.15 6.58
C MET A 570 -3.39 29.09 7.21
N GLU A 571 -3.06 30.37 7.42
CA GLU A 571 -4.01 31.35 7.97
C GLU A 571 -5.22 31.49 7.04
N GLY A 572 -6.43 31.55 7.63
CA GLY A 572 -7.68 31.61 6.89
C GLY A 572 -8.15 30.28 6.27
N ASN A 573 -7.32 29.25 6.20
CA ASN A 573 -7.73 27.94 5.72
C ASN A 573 -8.38 27.12 6.85
N GLY A 574 -9.70 27.06 6.90
CA GLY A 574 -10.45 26.25 7.89
C GLY A 574 -10.17 24.75 7.77
N LYS A 575 -9.76 24.26 6.59
CA LYS A 575 -9.40 22.84 6.38
C LYS A 575 -8.03 22.48 6.95
N ALA A 576 -7.20 23.47 7.32
CA ALA A 576 -5.85 23.24 7.81
C ALA A 576 -5.76 23.01 9.34
N GLU A 577 -6.87 22.93 10.06
CA GLU A 577 -6.90 22.70 11.51
C GLU A 577 -6.13 21.45 11.91
N ARG A 578 -6.38 20.33 11.22
CA ARG A 578 -5.69 19.07 11.45
C ARG A 578 -4.18 19.16 11.18
N HIS A 579 -3.79 19.96 10.18
CA HIS A 579 -2.38 20.21 9.84
C HIS A 579 -1.69 21.02 10.93
N ARG A 580 -2.34 22.10 11.41
CA ARG A 580 -1.83 22.90 12.53
C ARG A 580 -1.66 22.06 13.79
N ALA A 581 -2.65 21.22 14.12
CA ALA A 581 -2.61 20.35 15.29
C ALA A 581 -1.48 19.32 15.20
N ALA A 582 -1.30 18.67 14.05
CA ALA A 582 -0.22 17.71 13.85
C ALA A 582 1.16 18.38 13.90
N LEU A 583 1.33 19.54 13.26
CA LEU A 583 2.58 20.30 13.31
C LEU A 583 2.91 20.73 14.74
N GLN A 584 1.93 21.25 15.48
CA GLN A 584 2.11 21.68 16.87
C GLN A 584 2.49 20.51 17.77
N ALA A 585 1.88 19.34 17.61
CA ALA A 585 2.22 18.15 18.38
C ALA A 585 3.69 17.70 18.16
N ALA A 586 4.20 17.78 16.93
CA ALA A 586 5.61 17.50 16.63
C ALA A 586 6.54 18.56 17.23
N VAL A 587 6.18 19.85 17.13
CA VAL A 587 6.94 20.98 17.69
C VAL A 587 7.05 20.88 19.22
N ASP A 588 5.94 20.62 19.90
CA ASP A 588 5.92 20.52 21.37
C ASP A 588 6.73 19.32 21.84
N LYS A 589 6.56 18.17 21.21
CA LYS A 589 7.27 16.94 21.58
C LYS A 589 8.77 17.03 21.37
N SER A 590 9.21 17.72 20.32
CA SER A 590 10.64 17.88 20.01
C SER A 590 11.34 18.92 20.89
N GLY A 591 10.61 19.86 21.47
CA GLY A 591 11.17 21.04 22.12
C GLY A 591 11.81 22.02 21.12
N TYR A 592 11.32 22.03 19.86
CA TYR A 592 11.75 22.94 18.81
C TYR A 592 11.71 24.40 19.29
N GLY A 593 12.81 25.13 19.05
CA GLY A 593 12.94 26.53 19.47
C GLY A 593 13.10 26.78 20.98
N LYS A 594 12.82 25.78 21.83
CA LYS A 594 12.91 25.89 23.31
C LYS A 594 14.20 25.32 23.88
N ARG A 595 14.85 24.39 23.20
CA ARG A 595 16.13 23.80 23.62
C ARG A 595 17.26 24.05 22.61
N LYS A 596 18.47 24.14 23.08
CA LYS A 596 19.67 24.26 22.25
C LYS A 596 20.07 22.87 21.72
N LEU A 597 20.40 22.81 20.43
CA LEU A 597 21.00 21.62 19.84
C LEU A 597 22.51 21.56 20.12
N LYS A 598 23.12 20.39 20.03
CA LYS A 598 24.57 20.22 20.06
C LYS A 598 25.21 20.91 18.86
N ALA A 599 26.44 21.35 19.00
CA ALA A 599 27.21 21.91 17.89
C ALA A 599 27.22 20.96 16.70
N GLY A 600 27.03 21.48 15.49
CA GLY A 600 26.94 20.69 14.26
C GLY A 600 25.62 19.97 14.02
N GLN A 601 24.61 20.23 14.83
CA GLN A 601 23.24 19.74 14.60
C GLN A 601 22.30 20.85 14.11
N ALA A 602 21.28 20.49 13.34
CA ALA A 602 20.23 21.39 12.91
C ALA A 602 18.85 20.74 12.97
N TRP A 603 17.84 21.59 13.13
CA TRP A 603 16.44 21.22 12.99
C TRP A 603 16.03 21.14 11.53
N GLY A 604 15.13 20.19 11.20
CA GLY A 604 14.38 20.17 9.96
C GLY A 604 12.91 19.90 10.23
N VAL A 605 12.04 20.55 9.47
CA VAL A 605 10.58 20.48 9.63
C VAL A 605 9.94 20.21 8.29
N ALA A 606 8.94 19.33 8.27
CA ALA A 606 8.06 19.10 7.14
C ALA A 606 6.74 18.46 7.60
N MET A 607 5.68 18.64 6.83
CA MET A 607 4.39 17.98 7.05
C MET A 607 3.73 17.64 5.73
N HIS A 608 2.81 16.67 5.75
CA HIS A 608 2.04 16.31 4.56
C HIS A 608 0.74 15.61 4.94
N GLU A 609 -0.31 15.88 4.18
CA GLU A 609 -1.54 15.09 4.22
C GLU A 609 -1.55 14.08 3.08
N SER A 610 -1.78 12.82 3.39
CA SER A 610 -2.06 11.76 2.41
C SER A 610 -3.04 10.76 3.01
N PHE A 611 -3.86 10.14 2.16
CA PHE A 611 -4.88 9.18 2.60
C PHE A 611 -5.77 9.72 3.73
N GLU A 612 -6.04 11.01 3.71
CA GLU A 612 -6.85 11.76 4.68
C GLU A 612 -6.26 11.78 6.12
N SER A 613 -4.96 11.51 6.26
CA SER A 613 -4.24 11.67 7.53
C SER A 613 -3.06 12.62 7.37
N VAL A 614 -2.82 13.41 8.40
CA VAL A 614 -1.72 14.38 8.44
C VAL A 614 -0.59 13.85 9.30
N VAL A 615 0.64 13.92 8.78
CA VAL A 615 1.86 13.65 9.55
C VAL A 615 2.81 14.84 9.40
N ALA A 616 3.29 15.34 10.53
CA ALA A 616 4.34 16.35 10.61
C ALA A 616 5.56 15.77 11.31
N TYR A 617 6.75 16.11 10.83
CA TYR A 617 8.01 15.74 11.47
C TYR A 617 8.81 16.98 11.86
N VAL A 618 9.39 16.92 13.06
CA VAL A 618 10.52 17.73 13.47
C VAL A 618 11.69 16.77 13.69
N VAL A 619 12.78 16.97 12.96
CA VAL A 619 13.95 16.10 13.02
C VAL A 619 15.17 16.86 13.50
N VAL A 620 16.13 16.14 14.11
CA VAL A 620 17.48 16.64 14.44
C VAL A 620 18.49 15.82 13.64
N ALA A 621 19.30 16.51 12.86
CA ALA A 621 20.32 15.88 12.04
C ALA A 621 21.69 16.58 12.15
N SER A 622 22.75 15.86 11.82
CA SER A 622 24.11 16.38 11.61
C SER A 622 24.70 15.80 10.33
N MET A 623 25.88 16.22 9.96
CA MET A 623 26.62 15.68 8.81
C MET A 623 27.82 14.87 9.26
N LYS A 624 28.11 13.76 8.56
CA LYS A 624 29.38 13.01 8.63
C LYS A 624 30.06 13.00 7.25
N GLY A 625 31.36 12.75 7.20
CA GLY A 625 32.13 12.75 5.94
C GLY A 625 32.48 14.16 5.44
N LYS A 626 33.17 14.23 4.29
CA LYS A 626 33.64 15.47 3.65
C LYS A 626 33.38 15.42 2.13
N GLY A 627 33.23 16.59 1.48
CA GLY A 627 33.00 16.69 0.04
C GLY A 627 31.80 15.85 -0.42
N LYS A 628 31.96 15.12 -1.50
CA LYS A 628 30.94 14.24 -2.08
C LYS A 628 30.55 13.03 -1.21
N ASP A 629 31.40 12.67 -0.23
CA ASP A 629 31.14 11.55 0.68
C ASP A 629 30.36 11.97 1.94
N ARG A 630 29.88 13.21 1.96
CA ARG A 630 29.00 13.68 3.05
C ARG A 630 27.74 12.84 3.10
N GLN A 631 27.30 12.56 4.32
CA GLN A 631 26.05 11.86 4.58
C GLN A 631 25.36 12.48 5.80
N PRO A 632 24.03 12.62 5.77
CA PRO A 632 23.29 13.02 6.96
C PRO A 632 23.32 11.91 8.01
N VAL A 633 23.31 12.31 9.26
CA VAL A 633 23.09 11.45 10.43
C VAL A 633 21.81 11.94 11.09
N LEU A 634 20.79 11.11 11.07
CA LEU A 634 19.49 11.39 11.69
C LEU A 634 19.54 10.98 13.17
N HIS A 635 19.46 11.95 14.09
CA HIS A 635 19.56 11.69 15.52
C HIS A 635 18.21 11.49 16.19
N GLU A 636 17.26 12.36 15.85
CA GLU A 636 15.95 12.39 16.48
C GLU A 636 14.85 12.61 15.43
N VAL A 637 13.73 11.96 15.62
CA VAL A 637 12.50 12.11 14.83
C VAL A 637 11.32 12.28 15.79
N HIS A 638 10.61 13.38 15.68
CA HIS A 638 9.41 13.67 16.46
C HIS A 638 8.23 13.84 15.49
N ALA A 639 7.31 12.90 15.54
CA ALA A 639 6.12 12.90 14.70
C ALA A 639 4.91 13.44 15.46
N GLY A 640 4.15 14.34 14.82
CA GLY A 640 2.79 14.68 15.18
C GLY A 640 1.83 14.10 14.14
N VAL A 641 0.80 13.41 14.57
CA VAL A 641 -0.11 12.64 13.71
C VAL A 641 -1.55 13.00 13.98
N HIS A 642 -2.31 13.30 12.94
CA HIS A 642 -3.77 13.44 13.02
C HIS A 642 -4.44 12.48 12.04
N CYS A 643 -4.91 11.37 12.56
CA CYS A 643 -5.61 10.31 11.79
C CYS A 643 -7.07 10.13 12.23
N ASN A 644 -7.66 11.15 12.84
CA ASN A 644 -8.96 11.08 13.54
C ASN A 644 -8.91 10.00 14.65
N LEU A 645 -9.96 9.23 14.87
CA LEU A 645 -9.98 8.18 15.90
C LEU A 645 -8.85 7.18 15.67
N CYS A 646 -7.95 7.09 16.62
CA CYS A 646 -6.85 6.15 16.61
C CYS A 646 -7.31 4.82 17.20
N VAL A 647 -7.55 3.81 16.36
CA VAL A 647 -8.05 2.50 16.82
C VAL A 647 -7.03 1.80 17.71
N ASN A 648 -5.76 1.72 17.28
CA ASN A 648 -4.67 1.16 18.06
C ASN A 648 -3.45 2.08 18.02
N PRO A 649 -3.19 2.87 19.08
CA PRO A 649 -2.05 3.78 19.12
C PRO A 649 -0.70 3.12 18.85
N ARG A 650 -0.46 1.89 19.35
CA ARG A 650 0.77 1.15 19.11
C ARG A 650 0.95 0.78 17.64
N ALA A 651 -0.13 0.40 16.95
CA ALA A 651 -0.08 0.12 15.51
C ALA A 651 0.25 1.40 14.71
N VAL A 652 -0.36 2.53 15.05
CA VAL A 652 -0.06 3.83 14.42
C VAL A 652 1.40 4.20 14.64
N GLU A 653 1.89 4.08 15.87
CA GLU A 653 3.31 4.35 16.20
C GLU A 653 4.25 3.50 15.35
N THR A 654 4.04 2.19 15.27
CA THR A 654 4.89 1.29 14.48
C THR A 654 4.84 1.60 12.99
N GLN A 655 3.67 2.00 12.45
CA GLN A 655 3.53 2.40 11.05
C GLN A 655 4.31 3.68 10.74
N VAL A 656 4.26 4.68 11.61
CA VAL A 656 5.00 5.95 11.47
C VAL A 656 6.50 5.71 11.56
N GLN A 657 6.96 4.92 12.54
CA GLN A 657 8.38 4.58 12.72
C GLN A 657 8.93 3.81 11.51
N GLY A 658 8.23 2.76 11.06
CA GLY A 658 8.64 1.98 9.89
C GLY A 658 8.63 2.80 8.60
N ALA A 659 7.67 3.71 8.44
CA ALA A 659 7.60 4.63 7.31
C ALA A 659 8.77 5.64 7.30
N ALA A 660 9.16 6.15 8.47
CA ALA A 660 10.29 7.04 8.61
C ALA A 660 11.61 6.36 8.19
N ILE A 661 11.84 5.11 8.60
CA ILE A 661 13.03 4.34 8.19
C ILE A 661 13.02 4.06 6.68
N MET A 662 11.85 3.73 6.10
CA MET A 662 11.73 3.54 4.65
C MET A 662 11.99 4.84 3.88
N ALA A 663 11.53 5.98 4.39
CA ALA A 663 11.81 7.28 3.79
C ALA A 663 13.30 7.66 3.91
N LEU A 664 13.96 7.32 5.02
CA LEU A 664 15.42 7.51 5.20
C LEU A 664 16.19 6.76 4.09
N ALA A 665 15.76 5.56 3.71
CA ALA A 665 16.38 4.80 2.62
C ALA A 665 16.48 5.64 1.32
N THR A 666 15.43 6.38 0.98
CA THR A 666 15.38 7.18 -0.26
C THR A 666 16.45 8.28 -0.33
N THR A 667 17.03 8.65 0.81
CA THR A 667 18.11 9.66 0.90
C THR A 667 19.52 9.05 0.81
N MET A 668 19.64 7.72 0.90
CA MET A 668 20.93 7.00 0.93
C MET A 668 21.52 6.88 -0.50
N PRO A 669 22.82 7.05 -0.68
CA PRO A 669 23.45 7.28 -1.99
C PRO A 669 23.14 6.28 -3.10
N THR A 670 22.92 5.01 -2.79
CA THR A 670 22.70 3.96 -3.79
C THR A 670 21.26 3.45 -3.85
N HIS A 671 20.34 4.02 -3.04
CA HIS A 671 18.94 3.58 -3.00
C HIS A 671 18.14 4.08 -4.22
N ARG A 672 18.38 3.44 -5.35
CA ARG A 672 17.74 3.75 -6.63
C ARG A 672 17.81 2.56 -7.57
N ILE A 673 16.97 2.58 -8.61
CA ILE A 673 17.06 1.69 -9.78
C ILE A 673 17.48 2.54 -10.98
N THR A 674 18.48 2.07 -11.70
CA THR A 674 18.98 2.69 -12.93
C THR A 674 19.07 1.67 -14.07
N PHE A 675 18.99 2.18 -15.30
CA PHE A 675 19.02 1.37 -16.51
C PHE A 675 20.19 1.81 -17.39
N LYS A 676 20.85 0.82 -17.98
CA LYS A 676 21.81 1.00 -19.04
C LYS A 676 21.52 0.02 -20.17
N ASP A 677 21.38 0.49 -21.38
CA ASP A 677 21.07 -0.31 -22.58
C ASP A 677 19.87 -1.26 -22.38
N GLY A 678 18.88 -0.83 -21.62
CA GLY A 678 17.68 -1.60 -21.30
C GLY A 678 17.77 -2.50 -20.08
N ALA A 679 18.96 -2.81 -19.60
CA ALA A 679 19.16 -3.65 -18.43
C ALA A 679 19.16 -2.86 -17.12
N VAL A 680 18.63 -3.47 -16.07
CA VAL A 680 18.71 -2.93 -14.71
C VAL A 680 20.13 -3.11 -14.19
N GLU A 681 20.76 -2.03 -13.70
CA GLU A 681 22.14 -2.07 -13.21
C GLU A 681 22.25 -2.68 -11.80
N GLN A 682 21.24 -2.49 -10.93
CA GLN A 682 21.24 -3.05 -9.58
C GLN A 682 20.86 -4.53 -9.58
N ASN A 683 21.44 -5.28 -8.66
CA ASN A 683 21.23 -6.71 -8.56
C ASN A 683 20.68 -7.13 -7.20
N ASN A 684 21.20 -6.56 -6.08
CA ASN A 684 20.81 -6.95 -4.74
C ASN A 684 21.01 -5.78 -3.76
N PHE A 685 20.85 -5.98 -2.46
CA PHE A 685 21.03 -4.96 -1.40
C PHE A 685 22.45 -4.44 -1.27
N TYR A 686 23.46 -5.11 -1.85
CA TYR A 686 24.82 -4.57 -1.94
C TYR A 686 24.95 -3.47 -3.00
N ASP A 687 24.08 -3.43 -4.01
CA ASP A 687 24.03 -2.37 -5.03
C ASP A 687 23.00 -1.27 -4.65
N MET A 688 22.02 -1.62 -3.84
CA MET A 688 20.94 -0.74 -3.41
C MET A 688 20.90 -0.67 -1.88
N ALA A 689 21.51 0.37 -1.31
CA ALA A 689 21.62 0.50 0.14
C ALA A 689 20.26 0.53 0.84
N MET A 690 20.15 -0.25 1.90
CA MET A 690 19.01 -0.27 2.83
C MET A 690 19.47 0.19 4.20
N PRO A 691 18.69 0.98 4.96
CA PRO A 691 19.03 1.36 6.32
C PRO A 691 19.28 0.15 7.20
N ARG A 692 20.31 0.23 8.00
CA ARG A 692 20.67 -0.74 9.04
C ARG A 692 20.39 -0.13 10.42
N MET A 693 20.40 -0.95 11.46
CA MET A 693 20.17 -0.48 12.84
C MET A 693 21.02 0.75 13.24
N PRO A 694 22.30 0.85 12.85
CA PRO A 694 23.10 2.06 13.15
C PRO A 694 22.66 3.34 12.43
N ASP A 695 21.89 3.23 11.34
CA ASP A 695 21.38 4.37 10.58
C ASP A 695 20.06 4.91 11.19
N ALA A 696 19.41 4.10 12.03
CA ALA A 696 18.17 4.50 12.69
C ALA A 696 18.40 5.62 13.71
N PRO A 697 17.49 6.59 13.83
CA PRO A 697 17.59 7.63 14.85
C PRO A 697 17.52 7.02 16.26
N LYS A 698 18.28 7.57 17.19
CA LYS A 698 18.29 7.11 18.59
C LYS A 698 17.00 7.44 19.34
N VAL A 699 16.31 8.48 18.92
CA VAL A 699 15.03 8.93 19.49
C VAL A 699 14.01 9.03 18.38
N MET A 700 12.90 8.31 18.55
CA MET A 700 11.75 8.41 17.68
C MET A 700 10.49 8.46 18.54
N THR A 701 9.72 9.54 18.44
CA THR A 701 8.48 9.72 19.20
C THR A 701 7.33 9.98 18.25
N VAL A 702 6.17 9.46 18.59
CA VAL A 702 4.92 9.66 17.83
C VAL A 702 3.86 10.20 18.78
N SER A 703 3.35 11.39 18.48
CA SER A 703 2.28 12.05 19.22
C SER A 703 1.02 12.06 18.36
N VAL A 704 0.02 11.27 18.74
CA VAL A 704 -1.27 11.23 18.05
C VAL A 704 -2.18 12.28 18.64
N VAL A 705 -2.73 13.14 17.79
CA VAL A 705 -3.72 14.16 18.17
C VAL A 705 -5.05 13.46 18.45
N PRO A 706 -5.67 13.64 19.63
CA PRO A 706 -6.95 13.02 19.96
C PRO A 706 -8.08 13.49 19.05
N SER A 707 -8.93 12.57 18.64
CA SER A 707 -10.19 12.85 17.91
C SER A 707 -11.17 11.69 18.09
N SER A 708 -12.47 12.00 18.04
CA SER A 708 -13.56 11.01 18.04
C SER A 708 -14.15 10.77 16.64
N ASP A 709 -13.73 11.53 15.64
CA ASP A 709 -14.20 11.39 14.27
C ASP A 709 -13.78 10.03 13.67
N PRO A 710 -14.54 9.47 12.71
CA PRO A 710 -14.20 8.20 12.10
C PRO A 710 -12.75 8.12 11.61
N PRO A 711 -12.07 6.97 11.80
CA PRO A 711 -10.63 6.83 11.53
C PRO A 711 -10.28 7.07 10.07
N LYS A 712 -9.06 7.56 9.86
CA LYS A 712 -8.46 7.80 8.54
C LYS A 712 -7.29 6.85 8.30
N GLY A 713 -6.76 6.87 7.06
CA GLY A 713 -5.70 5.96 6.63
C GLY A 713 -4.36 6.21 7.31
N MET A 714 -3.71 5.19 7.88
CA MET A 714 -2.39 5.33 8.55
C MET A 714 -1.31 4.35 8.09
N GLY A 715 -1.56 3.55 7.05
CA GLY A 715 -0.55 2.64 6.51
C GLY A 715 0.64 3.35 5.85
N GLU A 716 0.41 4.52 5.26
CA GLU A 716 1.33 5.20 4.33
C GLU A 716 1.74 6.62 4.75
N PRO A 717 0.90 7.44 5.41
CA PRO A 717 1.14 8.87 5.61
C PRO A 717 2.44 9.24 6.36
N GLY A 718 3.01 8.33 7.12
CA GLY A 718 4.28 8.56 7.80
C GLY A 718 5.51 8.66 6.89
N LEU A 719 5.41 8.28 5.61
CA LEU A 719 6.57 8.23 4.72
C LEU A 719 6.90 9.59 4.08
N PRO A 720 5.93 10.32 3.46
CA PRO A 720 6.22 11.48 2.63
C PRO A 720 7.00 12.61 3.33
N PRO A 721 6.70 13.02 4.57
CA PRO A 721 7.31 14.21 5.14
C PRO A 721 8.71 14.00 5.76
N LEU A 722 9.23 12.77 5.90
CA LEU A 722 10.54 12.59 6.55
C LEU A 722 11.71 13.04 5.69
N ALA A 723 11.76 12.62 4.43
CA ALA A 723 12.88 12.97 3.53
C ALA A 723 13.01 14.49 3.36
N PRO A 724 11.92 15.27 3.14
CA PRO A 724 12.02 16.72 3.09
C PRO A 724 12.39 17.36 4.44
N ALA A 725 11.94 16.83 5.58
CA ALA A 725 12.37 17.31 6.88
C ALA A 725 13.90 17.15 7.05
N LEU A 726 14.43 15.98 6.66
CA LEU A 726 15.90 15.75 6.69
C LEU A 726 16.63 16.66 5.70
N ALA A 727 16.10 16.85 4.47
CA ALA A 727 16.67 17.76 3.49
C ALA A 727 16.75 19.21 3.99
N ASN A 728 15.73 19.65 4.73
CA ASN A 728 15.68 20.98 5.34
C ASN A 728 16.72 21.14 6.44
N ALA A 729 16.96 20.12 7.26
CA ALA A 729 18.07 20.12 8.22
C ALA A 729 19.44 20.16 7.53
N VAL A 730 19.62 19.35 6.48
CA VAL A 730 20.86 19.32 5.67
C VAL A 730 21.14 20.67 5.04
N ALA A 731 20.13 21.35 4.51
CA ALA A 731 20.31 22.68 3.92
C ALA A 731 20.80 23.72 4.94
N ARG A 732 20.36 23.63 6.19
CA ARG A 732 20.87 24.49 7.28
C ARG A 732 22.31 24.18 7.67
N LEU A 733 22.70 22.91 7.60
CA LEU A 733 24.05 22.46 7.95
C LEU A 733 25.09 22.74 6.88
N THR A 734 24.68 22.73 5.61
CA THR A 734 25.59 22.75 4.46
C THR A 734 25.46 23.97 3.56
N GLY A 735 24.36 24.71 3.68
CA GLY A 735 23.95 25.73 2.70
C GLY A 735 23.46 25.18 1.36
N GLN A 736 23.51 23.85 1.15
CA GLN A 736 23.16 23.19 -0.10
C GLN A 736 21.75 22.61 -0.04
N ARG A 737 20.86 23.07 -0.92
CA ARG A 737 19.53 22.47 -1.13
C ARG A 737 19.66 21.18 -1.93
N GLN A 738 19.01 20.10 -1.45
CA GLN A 738 18.99 18.80 -2.14
C GLN A 738 17.87 18.81 -3.18
N ARG A 739 18.24 18.69 -4.46
CA ARG A 739 17.34 18.74 -5.64
C ARG A 739 17.08 17.38 -6.26
N GLU A 740 17.69 16.35 -5.73
CA GLU A 740 17.49 14.97 -6.17
C GLU A 740 17.53 13.98 -5.01
N LEU A 741 16.89 12.86 -5.21
CA LEU A 741 17.04 11.69 -4.38
C LEU A 741 17.76 10.58 -5.20
N PRO A 742 18.63 9.81 -4.58
CA PRO A 742 19.27 10.03 -3.27
C PRO A 742 20.03 11.35 -3.16
N PHE A 743 20.33 11.80 -1.94
CA PHE A 743 21.06 13.05 -1.73
C PHE A 743 22.43 13.01 -2.41
N ARG A 744 22.80 14.15 -3.02
CA ARG A 744 24.12 14.37 -3.63
C ARG A 744 24.77 15.61 -3.04
N PHE A 745 26.05 15.47 -2.77
CA PHE A 745 26.89 16.55 -2.27
C PHE A 745 28.02 16.84 -3.26
N ALA A 746 28.35 18.14 -3.38
CA ALA A 746 29.46 18.62 -4.20
C ALA A 746 30.82 18.46 -3.47
#